data_62a9df52f91e5867e12ad20ed5e29733
#
_entry.id   62a9df52f91e5867e12ad20ed5e29733
#
_cell.length_a   1.000
_cell.length_b   1.000
_cell.length_c   1.000
_cell.angle_alpha   90.00
_cell.angle_beta   90.00
_cell.angle_gamma   90.00
#
_symmetry.space_group_name_H-M   'P 1'
#
loop_
_entity.id
_entity.type
_entity.pdbx_description
1 polymer ?
#
loop_
_entity_poly.entity_id
_entity_poly.type
_entity_poly.pdbx_seq_one_letter_code
_entity_poly.pdbx_strand_id
1 'polypeptide(L)'
;MKRVILFAALVCSSPVKAQDPSARADDFGKGIGPILQEYCYDCHGRKKNKGKVKLTDYGSWADLEKNPELIEKMIEALGKNEMPPEEEKQPSGDQRELMLLELEKAFKNAMAHSKLVVPLRLRRMNRFEYGNAVRDLFDLKSWVYSINDRIIRDHNNYFRPETGKMPKVARVGNRIMGLQQLLENRLLGVMAFPKDPPAENGFNNRGDHLSLTPTLMESFLELSRSVVNAENFDKNCQTWNDLFQDPSQKPSTTGFGSITADKSAARRSTGLTLSAWIRPSKVTEKWQTIVRREDSWRRQLLAIGGTGGTWGIWMGAGIEGRYVEFGAPVKPNALGDGKWHHVAGTFDGKQMSLYVDGKQVGRKAIVGKLYTESKETMQIGSYQNEPFHGDLNDVRLFRTGLSKLQIEEIADGKQDVAKEEMVGSWKRNDDVKPELKQPIEIIAHERIRKLLLRAFRSPADAKTLKLYTEYFDKQYKESGDFTKSMKDVVSGALASPRFIMVHNKASDASPNHASFNLATRLSFFLWSSIPDDGLLVLAEKGKLQDPEVLEGQVDRMLNDRRVKNFCDSFAPQWLKINNLVSASPDFKTHRNYYFGGDDKISYKRGMHMMLEPLLNFETVFIENRPIMELVDSDFTYRSHLLEEWYQGRAATYSINVNLRDIEFTRTPLKDRRFGGVITTGAVMVMTSGPFRSLPITRGSWVSSVIFNDPPEPPPDDVPDLKADDSTLQKEGLTVRQKLNQHSEDSRCAGCHKKIDPLGFALENYDLLGRWRDKYRTGLKVDASGLLFGKHAFKDVVGFKDAVLAEKDLFAKAFTKHLLSYALGRELTVVDRIAVDEIAKASEKDNYKLRDIIKHTVIHPIFNQKIKR
;
A
#
# COMPACT_ATOMS: atom_id res chain seq x y z
N MET A 1 39.47 -34.13 9.75
CA MET A 1 40.22 -33.60 8.61
C MET A 1 39.40 -33.82 7.35
N LYS A 2 38.68 -32.81 6.87
CA LYS A 2 38.20 -32.69 5.48
C LYS A 2 38.15 -31.17 5.19
N ARG A 3 39.00 -30.74 4.28
CA ARG A 3 39.15 -29.38 3.81
C ARG A 3 37.91 -29.02 2.98
N VAL A 4 37.22 -27.96 3.36
CA VAL A 4 36.22 -27.27 2.53
C VAL A 4 37.00 -26.22 1.74
N ILE A 5 37.01 -26.37 0.43
CA ILE A 5 37.60 -25.40 -0.51
C ILE A 5 36.52 -24.37 -0.80
N LEU A 6 36.74 -23.14 -0.35
CA LEU A 6 35.94 -21.95 -0.64
C LEU A 6 36.31 -21.48 -2.05
N PHE A 7 35.37 -21.60 -3.01
CA PHE A 7 35.49 -20.91 -4.30
C PHE A 7 34.85 -19.52 -4.15
N ALA A 8 35.67 -18.53 -3.90
CA ALA A 8 35.32 -17.14 -4.10
C ALA A 8 35.40 -16.83 -5.59
N ALA A 9 34.26 -16.76 -6.26
CA ALA A 9 34.15 -16.22 -7.61
C ALA A 9 34.26 -14.71 -7.54
N LEU A 10 35.46 -14.20 -7.74
CA LEU A 10 35.72 -12.79 -8.04
C LEU A 10 35.09 -12.49 -9.42
N VAL A 11 33.94 -11.84 -9.45
CA VAL A 11 33.44 -11.21 -10.67
C VAL A 11 34.28 -9.94 -10.88
N CYS A 12 35.45 -10.09 -11.50
CA CYS A 12 36.13 -8.96 -12.11
C CYS A 12 35.30 -8.45 -13.27
N SER A 13 34.53 -7.38 -13.06
CA SER A 13 34.04 -6.54 -14.14
C SER A 13 35.25 -5.81 -14.74
N SER A 14 35.87 -6.43 -15.72
CA SER A 14 36.85 -5.73 -16.55
C SER A 14 36.12 -4.56 -17.22
N PRO A 15 36.68 -3.32 -17.14
CA PRO A 15 36.11 -2.23 -17.91
C PRO A 15 36.21 -2.62 -19.41
N VAL A 16 35.07 -2.61 -20.08
CA VAL A 16 35.04 -2.76 -21.54
C VAL A 16 35.88 -1.62 -22.09
N LYS A 17 37.07 -1.95 -22.60
CA LYS A 17 37.91 -1.00 -23.31
C LYS A 17 37.08 -0.49 -24.49
N ALA A 18 36.81 0.81 -24.51
CA ALA A 18 36.22 1.46 -25.66
C ALA A 18 37.08 1.11 -26.89
N GLN A 19 36.47 0.49 -27.90
CA GLN A 19 37.16 0.26 -29.14
C GLN A 19 37.41 1.61 -29.82
N ASP A 20 38.55 1.72 -30.51
CA ASP A 20 38.92 2.90 -31.28
C ASP A 20 37.80 3.30 -32.27
N PRO A 21 37.30 4.53 -32.22
CA PRO A 21 36.23 4.98 -33.12
C PRO A 21 36.60 4.84 -34.63
N SER A 22 37.88 4.85 -34.98
CA SER A 22 38.33 4.70 -36.39
C SER A 22 38.24 3.26 -36.91
N ALA A 23 38.40 2.26 -36.05
CA ALA A 23 38.26 0.85 -36.43
C ALA A 23 36.82 0.44 -36.69
N ARG A 24 35.83 1.17 -36.10
CA ARG A 24 34.42 0.89 -36.21
C ARG A 24 33.72 1.57 -37.38
N ALA A 25 34.30 2.59 -38.00
CA ALA A 25 33.76 3.21 -39.22
C ALA A 25 33.70 2.23 -40.40
N ASP A 26 34.67 1.35 -40.55
CA ASP A 26 34.73 0.31 -41.59
C ASP A 26 33.68 -0.82 -41.39
N ASP A 27 33.23 -1.01 -40.17
CA ASP A 27 32.30 -2.10 -39.78
C ASP A 27 30.82 -1.76 -40.06
N PHE A 28 30.43 -0.45 -40.01
CA PHE A 28 29.07 -0.01 -40.33
C PHE A 28 28.74 -0.30 -41.81
N GLY A 29 29.67 0.03 -42.74
CA GLY A 29 29.50 -0.16 -44.18
C GLY A 29 29.54 -1.63 -44.61
N LYS A 30 30.13 -2.52 -43.81
CA LYS A 30 30.17 -3.96 -44.06
C LYS A 30 29.13 -4.75 -43.25
N GLY A 31 28.67 -4.19 -42.14
CA GLY A 31 27.68 -4.78 -41.26
C GLY A 31 26.24 -4.41 -41.61
N ILE A 32 25.66 -3.46 -40.79
CA ILE A 32 24.25 -3.11 -40.93
C ILE A 32 23.92 -2.16 -42.08
N GLY A 33 24.91 -1.39 -42.59
CA GLY A 33 24.69 -0.41 -43.68
C GLY A 33 24.01 -0.98 -44.93
N PRO A 34 24.50 -2.10 -45.52
CA PRO A 34 23.84 -2.76 -46.63
C PRO A 34 22.40 -3.23 -46.31
N ILE A 35 22.16 -3.70 -45.09
CA ILE A 35 20.84 -4.15 -44.64
C ILE A 35 19.89 -2.95 -44.52
N LEU A 36 20.34 -1.83 -43.97
CA LEU A 36 19.55 -0.60 -43.89
C LEU A 36 19.22 -0.05 -45.31
N GLN A 37 20.18 -0.12 -46.20
CA GLN A 37 19.99 0.31 -47.60
C GLN A 37 18.93 -0.53 -48.29
N GLU A 38 18.95 -1.85 -48.09
CA GLU A 38 18.06 -2.79 -48.77
C GLU A 38 16.63 -2.78 -48.24
N TYR A 39 16.46 -2.62 -46.89
CA TYR A 39 15.16 -2.82 -46.26
C TYR A 39 14.56 -1.55 -45.65
N CYS A 40 15.33 -0.45 -45.46
CA CYS A 40 14.86 0.70 -44.68
C CYS A 40 14.87 2.02 -45.50
N TYR A 41 15.86 2.27 -46.37
CA TYR A 41 16.06 3.58 -46.98
C TYR A 41 14.96 3.98 -47.96
N ASP A 42 14.21 3.06 -48.54
CA ASP A 42 13.10 3.38 -49.47
C ASP A 42 11.96 4.12 -48.73
N CYS A 43 11.76 3.87 -47.41
CA CYS A 43 10.77 4.51 -46.60
C CYS A 43 11.37 5.59 -45.68
N HIS A 44 12.60 5.39 -45.18
CA HIS A 44 13.31 6.27 -44.27
C HIS A 44 14.52 6.96 -44.90
N GLY A 45 14.39 7.43 -46.11
CA GLY A 45 15.44 8.07 -46.88
C GLY A 45 15.13 9.50 -47.33
N ARG A 46 15.89 9.98 -48.32
CA ARG A 46 15.75 11.34 -48.83
C ARG A 46 14.43 11.60 -49.56
N LYS A 47 13.87 10.60 -50.26
CA LYS A 47 12.65 10.76 -51.08
C LYS A 47 11.37 10.55 -50.24
N LYS A 48 11.40 9.67 -49.27
CA LYS A 48 10.31 9.38 -48.32
C LYS A 48 10.86 9.47 -46.93
N ASN A 49 10.12 10.13 -46.05
CA ASN A 49 10.51 10.34 -44.64
C ASN A 49 9.35 9.90 -43.75
N LYS A 50 9.00 8.58 -43.84
CA LYS A 50 7.91 8.02 -43.04
C LYS A 50 8.28 8.09 -41.53
N GLY A 51 7.32 8.48 -40.70
CA GLY A 51 7.53 8.63 -39.25
C GLY A 51 8.55 9.70 -38.87
N LYS A 52 8.86 10.65 -39.75
CA LYS A 52 9.89 11.70 -39.56
C LYS A 52 11.30 11.16 -39.26
N VAL A 53 11.57 9.88 -39.62
CA VAL A 53 12.87 9.21 -39.42
C VAL A 53 13.59 9.16 -40.77
N LYS A 54 14.82 9.65 -40.78
CA LYS A 54 15.66 9.72 -42.00
C LYS A 54 16.99 9.02 -41.76
N LEU A 55 17.01 7.71 -41.99
CA LEU A 55 18.17 6.86 -41.71
C LEU A 55 19.37 7.13 -42.61
N THR A 56 19.14 7.70 -43.83
CA THR A 56 20.22 8.12 -44.72
C THR A 56 21.10 9.26 -44.20
N ASP A 57 20.73 9.90 -43.11
CA ASP A 57 21.57 10.95 -42.47
C ASP A 57 22.67 10.34 -41.59
N TYR A 58 22.63 9.01 -41.32
CA TYR A 58 23.57 8.28 -40.50
C TYR A 58 24.42 7.35 -41.36
N GLY A 59 25.62 7.81 -41.67
CA GLY A 59 26.57 7.06 -42.51
C GLY A 59 27.60 6.24 -41.72
N SER A 60 27.64 6.39 -40.41
CA SER A 60 28.59 5.70 -39.54
C SER A 60 27.97 5.40 -38.17
N TRP A 61 28.61 4.49 -37.40
CA TRP A 61 28.26 4.25 -36.00
C TRP A 61 28.39 5.53 -35.16
N ALA A 62 29.43 6.33 -35.39
CA ALA A 62 29.65 7.57 -34.68
C ALA A 62 28.51 8.59 -34.89
N ASP A 63 27.85 8.59 -36.05
CA ASP A 63 26.71 9.46 -36.30
C ASP A 63 25.45 8.92 -35.61
N LEU A 64 25.20 7.62 -35.70
CA LEU A 64 24.03 6.97 -35.11
C LEU A 64 24.10 7.03 -33.56
N GLU A 65 25.27 6.83 -32.96
CA GLU A 65 25.51 6.90 -31.49
C GLU A 65 25.26 8.30 -30.91
N LYS A 66 25.20 9.36 -31.73
CA LYS A 66 24.77 10.70 -31.28
C LYS A 66 23.27 10.79 -31.00
N ASN A 67 22.48 9.81 -31.50
CA ASN A 67 21.03 9.76 -31.32
C ASN A 67 20.58 8.44 -30.68
N PRO A 68 20.84 8.24 -29.40
CA PRO A 68 20.49 7.00 -28.70
C PRO A 68 19.00 6.72 -28.65
N GLU A 69 18.15 7.74 -28.69
CA GLU A 69 16.68 7.58 -28.76
C GLU A 69 16.25 6.93 -30.08
N LEU A 70 16.92 7.26 -31.18
CA LEU A 70 16.67 6.60 -32.47
C LEU A 70 17.12 5.15 -32.42
N ILE A 71 18.30 4.86 -31.84
CA ILE A 71 18.80 3.49 -31.70
C ILE A 71 17.79 2.66 -30.89
N GLU A 72 17.29 3.19 -29.76
CA GLU A 72 16.29 2.51 -28.94
C GLU A 72 15.03 2.19 -29.73
N LYS A 73 14.48 3.16 -30.45
CA LYS A 73 13.31 2.97 -31.33
C LYS A 73 13.56 1.91 -32.40
N MET A 74 14.76 1.89 -33.01
CA MET A 74 15.11 0.87 -34.00
C MET A 74 15.16 -0.54 -33.37
N ILE A 75 15.74 -0.67 -32.18
CA ILE A 75 15.79 -1.95 -31.45
C ILE A 75 14.38 -2.43 -31.10
N GLU A 76 13.53 -1.56 -30.58
CA GLU A 76 12.16 -1.92 -30.23
C GLU A 76 11.34 -2.34 -31.46
N ALA A 77 11.41 -1.57 -32.53
CA ALA A 77 10.66 -1.85 -33.77
C ALA A 77 11.12 -3.14 -34.44
N LEU A 78 12.43 -3.40 -34.50
CA LEU A 78 12.98 -4.65 -35.06
C LEU A 78 12.69 -5.84 -34.16
N GLY A 79 12.79 -5.66 -32.83
CA GLY A 79 12.53 -6.71 -31.82
C GLY A 79 11.08 -7.19 -31.83
N LYS A 80 10.14 -6.27 -32.06
CA LYS A 80 8.70 -6.55 -32.18
C LYS A 80 8.24 -6.90 -33.59
N ASN A 81 9.16 -7.03 -34.57
CA ASN A 81 8.86 -7.22 -36.01
C ASN A 81 7.92 -6.15 -36.61
N GLU A 82 7.96 -4.92 -36.08
CA GLU A 82 7.16 -3.82 -36.62
C GLU A 82 7.76 -3.19 -37.86
N MET A 83 9.08 -3.36 -38.02
CA MET A 83 9.84 -2.86 -39.15
C MET A 83 10.74 -3.95 -39.76
N PRO A 84 10.83 -4.03 -41.08
CA PRO A 84 9.94 -3.39 -42.07
C PRO A 84 8.48 -3.84 -41.89
N PRO A 85 7.47 -3.09 -42.39
CA PRO A 85 6.08 -3.56 -42.43
C PRO A 85 5.95 -4.92 -43.12
N GLU A 86 4.98 -5.74 -42.72
CA GLU A 86 4.84 -7.14 -43.17
C GLU A 86 4.67 -7.26 -44.72
N GLU A 87 4.03 -6.28 -45.34
CA GLU A 87 3.82 -6.15 -46.74
C GLU A 87 5.09 -5.79 -47.57
N GLU A 88 6.14 -5.36 -46.85
CA GLU A 88 7.41 -4.97 -47.48
C GLU A 88 8.44 -6.12 -47.40
N LYS A 89 9.52 -6.01 -48.16
CA LYS A 89 10.60 -6.98 -48.14
C LYS A 89 11.17 -7.13 -46.71
N GLN A 90 11.27 -8.37 -46.23
CA GLN A 90 11.75 -8.67 -44.89
C GLN A 90 13.21 -9.12 -44.88
N PRO A 91 14.03 -8.66 -43.89
CA PRO A 91 15.36 -9.21 -43.66
C PRO A 91 15.26 -10.67 -43.20
N SER A 92 16.28 -11.49 -43.49
CA SER A 92 16.35 -12.84 -42.96
C SER A 92 16.46 -12.82 -41.41
N GLY A 93 16.16 -13.96 -40.77
CA GLY A 93 16.34 -14.09 -39.29
C GLY A 93 17.75 -13.70 -38.83
N ASP A 94 18.77 -14.22 -39.53
CA ASP A 94 20.17 -13.90 -39.24
C ASP A 94 20.52 -12.42 -39.43
N GLN A 95 19.98 -11.79 -40.49
CA GLN A 95 20.17 -10.34 -40.72
C GLN A 95 19.48 -9.50 -39.65
N ARG A 96 18.30 -9.89 -39.20
CA ARG A 96 17.56 -9.21 -38.12
C ARG A 96 18.28 -9.35 -36.78
N GLU A 97 18.79 -10.55 -36.47
CA GLU A 97 19.58 -10.81 -35.28
C GLU A 97 20.88 -10.00 -35.25
N LEU A 98 21.59 -9.96 -36.41
CA LEU A 98 22.79 -9.13 -36.55
C LEU A 98 22.49 -7.65 -36.34
N MET A 99 21.41 -7.12 -36.90
CA MET A 99 21.00 -5.72 -36.69
C MET A 99 20.73 -5.43 -35.22
N LEU A 100 19.98 -6.29 -34.54
CA LEU A 100 19.68 -6.13 -33.12
C LEU A 100 20.95 -6.15 -32.28
N LEU A 101 21.85 -7.11 -32.53
CA LEU A 101 23.12 -7.24 -31.82
C LEU A 101 24.00 -5.99 -31.96
N GLU A 102 24.14 -5.50 -33.19
CA GLU A 102 24.98 -4.33 -33.49
C GLU A 102 24.36 -3.02 -32.97
N LEU A 103 23.05 -2.85 -33.03
CA LEU A 103 22.34 -1.72 -32.50
C LEU A 103 22.44 -1.71 -30.95
N GLU A 104 22.35 -2.88 -30.28
CA GLU A 104 22.56 -3.00 -28.83
C GLU A 104 23.98 -2.60 -28.42
N LYS A 105 24.99 -2.99 -29.20
CA LYS A 105 26.39 -2.55 -28.97
C LYS A 105 26.52 -1.04 -29.15
N ALA A 106 25.94 -0.48 -30.21
CA ALA A 106 25.96 0.95 -30.49
C ALA A 106 25.26 1.73 -29.36
N PHE A 107 24.11 1.24 -28.89
CA PHE A 107 23.38 1.82 -27.78
C PHE A 107 24.23 1.87 -26.51
N LYS A 108 24.87 0.76 -26.12
CA LYS A 108 25.76 0.70 -24.96
C LYS A 108 26.94 1.66 -25.08
N ASN A 109 27.51 1.79 -26.27
CA ASN A 109 28.59 2.74 -26.51
C ASN A 109 28.11 4.20 -26.40
N ALA A 110 26.98 4.52 -27.01
CA ALA A 110 26.38 5.85 -26.90
C ALA A 110 26.15 6.22 -25.43
N MET A 111 25.67 5.28 -24.65
CA MET A 111 25.45 5.49 -23.19
C MET A 111 26.73 5.59 -22.39
N ALA A 112 27.77 4.80 -22.71
CA ALA A 112 29.09 4.88 -22.03
C ALA A 112 29.77 6.25 -22.22
N HIS A 113 29.56 6.89 -23.38
CA HIS A 113 30.07 8.21 -23.68
C HIS A 113 29.11 9.35 -23.29
N SER A 114 27.88 9.01 -22.93
CA SER A 114 26.87 9.99 -22.53
C SER A 114 27.18 10.59 -21.15
N LYS A 115 27.28 11.91 -21.10
CA LYS A 115 27.32 12.66 -19.84
C LYS A 115 25.92 12.94 -19.28
N LEU A 116 24.89 12.35 -19.88
CA LEU A 116 23.51 12.54 -19.47
C LEU A 116 23.29 11.86 -18.11
N VAL A 117 23.27 12.65 -17.07
CA VAL A 117 22.79 12.21 -15.75
C VAL A 117 21.40 12.80 -15.59
N VAL A 118 20.39 11.95 -15.50
CA VAL A 118 19.03 12.41 -15.22
C VAL A 118 18.93 12.69 -13.71
N PRO A 119 18.88 13.96 -13.29
CA PRO A 119 18.80 14.25 -11.87
C PRO A 119 17.45 13.79 -11.31
N LEU A 120 17.46 13.26 -10.09
CA LEU A 120 16.25 13.05 -9.33
C LEU A 120 15.58 14.41 -9.13
N ARG A 121 14.33 14.56 -9.56
CA ARG A 121 13.58 15.79 -9.40
C ARG A 121 13.09 15.94 -7.96
N LEU A 122 13.12 17.15 -7.45
CA LEU A 122 12.45 17.48 -6.20
C LEU A 122 10.94 17.24 -6.41
N ARG A 123 10.34 16.46 -5.54
CA ARG A 123 8.89 16.26 -5.55
C ARG A 123 8.32 16.42 -4.14
N ARG A 124 7.11 16.92 -4.04
CA ARG A 124 6.36 16.89 -2.82
C ARG A 124 5.70 15.52 -2.61
N MET A 125 5.28 15.24 -1.40
CA MET A 125 4.38 14.14 -1.12
C MET A 125 3.03 14.35 -1.82
N ASN A 126 2.49 13.29 -2.40
CA ASN A 126 1.09 13.27 -2.77
C ASN A 126 0.19 13.08 -1.53
N ARG A 127 -1.13 13.12 -1.71
CA ARG A 127 -2.09 13.01 -0.61
C ARG A 127 -1.98 11.69 0.17
N PHE A 128 -1.71 10.58 -0.51
CA PHE A 128 -1.55 9.27 0.11
C PHE A 128 -0.29 9.22 0.98
N GLU A 129 0.84 9.69 0.45
CA GLU A 129 2.13 9.72 1.15
C GLU A 129 2.12 10.66 2.36
N TYR A 130 1.51 11.85 2.22
CA TYR A 130 1.39 12.80 3.34
C TYR A 130 0.57 12.21 4.50
N GLY A 131 -0.58 11.61 4.20
CA GLY A 131 -1.41 10.95 5.22
C GLY A 131 -0.69 9.82 5.94
N ASN A 132 0.06 8.99 5.22
CA ASN A 132 0.87 7.92 5.80
C ASN A 132 2.03 8.49 6.64
N ALA A 133 2.73 9.51 6.13
CA ALA A 133 3.86 10.14 6.82
C ALA A 133 3.43 10.77 8.16
N VAL A 134 2.30 11.47 8.20
CA VAL A 134 1.74 12.03 9.43
C VAL A 134 1.30 10.93 10.39
N ARG A 135 0.63 9.87 9.88
CA ARG A 135 0.22 8.74 10.70
C ARG A 135 1.42 8.07 11.37
N ASP A 136 2.47 7.78 10.61
CA ASP A 136 3.64 7.08 11.12
C ASP A 136 4.55 7.99 11.98
N LEU A 137 4.52 9.32 11.76
CA LEU A 137 5.26 10.28 12.60
C LEU A 137 4.75 10.28 14.04
N PHE A 138 3.42 10.17 14.22
CA PHE A 138 2.76 10.20 15.54
C PHE A 138 2.29 8.81 16.00
N ASP A 139 2.58 7.77 15.22
CA ASP A 139 2.09 6.41 15.46
C ASP A 139 0.58 6.38 15.73
N LEU A 140 -0.20 6.99 14.81
CA LEU A 140 -1.64 7.15 14.99
C LEU A 140 -2.38 5.81 14.84
N LYS A 141 -3.28 5.51 15.78
CA LYS A 141 -4.25 4.39 15.68
C LYS A 141 -5.33 4.62 14.62
N SER A 142 -5.42 5.83 14.07
CA SER A 142 -6.42 6.24 13.09
C SER A 142 -5.76 6.77 11.82
N TRP A 143 -6.55 6.85 10.75
CA TRP A 143 -6.14 7.60 9.56
C TRP A 143 -6.18 9.10 9.83
N VAL A 144 -5.33 9.87 9.16
CA VAL A 144 -5.33 11.34 9.27
C VAL A 144 -6.63 11.90 8.68
N TYR A 145 -6.98 11.43 7.48
CA TYR A 145 -8.20 11.79 6.75
C TYR A 145 -8.65 10.63 5.85
N SER A 146 -9.79 10.78 5.23
CA SER A 146 -10.30 9.80 4.27
C SER A 146 -9.48 9.82 2.98
N ILE A 147 -8.90 8.68 2.59
CA ILE A 147 -8.15 8.52 1.33
C ILE A 147 -8.94 7.58 0.43
N ASN A 148 -9.60 8.15 -0.59
CA ASN A 148 -10.36 7.38 -1.56
C ASN A 148 -9.45 6.58 -2.52
N ASP A 149 -8.17 6.94 -2.59
CA ASP A 149 -7.18 6.26 -3.45
C ASP A 149 -6.85 4.85 -2.94
N ARG A 150 -7.08 4.57 -1.65
CA ARG A 150 -6.96 3.23 -1.11
C ARG A 150 -8.24 2.43 -1.42
N ILE A 151 -8.16 1.56 -2.42
CA ILE A 151 -9.30 0.76 -2.89
C ILE A 151 -9.61 -0.39 -1.95
N ILE A 152 -8.59 -1.13 -1.53
CA ILE A 152 -8.72 -2.35 -0.74
C ILE A 152 -8.41 -2.09 0.75
N ARG A 153 -9.28 -2.58 1.65
CA ARG A 153 -9.10 -2.53 3.10
C ARG A 153 -8.91 -3.93 3.67
N ASP A 154 -7.88 -4.07 4.48
CA ASP A 154 -7.64 -5.28 5.28
C ASP A 154 -8.50 -5.26 6.55
N HIS A 155 -9.50 -6.15 6.65
CA HIS A 155 -10.41 -6.22 7.79
C HIS A 155 -10.05 -7.28 8.84
N ASN A 156 -9.36 -8.33 8.45
CA ASN A 156 -9.04 -9.42 9.37
C ASN A 156 -7.55 -9.73 9.43
N ASN A 157 -6.73 -8.74 9.10
CA ASN A 157 -5.27 -8.87 9.07
C ASN A 157 -4.79 -9.99 8.13
N TYR A 158 -5.42 -10.12 6.95
CA TYR A 158 -5.03 -11.13 5.96
C TYR A 158 -3.66 -10.84 5.33
N PHE A 159 -3.31 -9.55 5.20
CA PHE A 159 -2.06 -9.13 4.56
C PHE A 159 -0.89 -9.32 5.53
N ARG A 160 -0.19 -10.45 5.41
CA ARG A 160 0.92 -10.84 6.29
C ARG A 160 2.13 -11.27 5.46
N PRO A 161 2.90 -10.29 4.93
CA PRO A 161 4.03 -10.59 4.05
C PRO A 161 5.12 -11.42 4.72
N GLU A 162 5.25 -11.33 6.06
CA GLU A 162 6.19 -12.09 6.86
C GLU A 162 5.93 -13.61 6.84
N THR A 163 4.72 -14.02 6.49
CA THR A 163 4.36 -15.45 6.43
C THR A 163 4.71 -16.10 5.10
N GLY A 164 4.90 -15.31 4.04
CA GLY A 164 5.06 -15.79 2.67
C GLY A 164 3.85 -16.55 2.14
N LYS A 165 2.67 -16.42 2.76
CA LYS A 165 1.45 -17.15 2.38
C LYS A 165 0.24 -16.25 2.42
N MET A 166 -0.45 -16.17 1.30
CA MET A 166 -1.76 -15.52 1.22
C MET A 166 -2.83 -16.48 1.74
N PRO A 167 -3.75 -16.04 2.63
CA PRO A 167 -4.76 -16.94 3.17
C PRO A 167 -5.77 -17.38 2.10
N LYS A 168 -6.40 -18.55 2.33
CA LYS A 168 -7.46 -19.05 1.46
C LYS A 168 -8.68 -18.12 1.41
N VAL A 169 -8.95 -17.42 2.50
CA VAL A 169 -10.06 -16.46 2.61
C VAL A 169 -9.49 -15.12 3.06
N ALA A 170 -9.72 -14.09 2.26
CA ALA A 170 -9.40 -12.71 2.58
C ALA A 170 -10.70 -11.92 2.82
N ARG A 171 -10.79 -11.22 3.95
CA ARG A 171 -11.90 -10.29 4.24
C ARG A 171 -11.45 -8.87 3.99
N VAL A 172 -12.13 -8.21 3.09
CA VAL A 172 -11.73 -6.89 2.59
C VAL A 172 -12.94 -5.95 2.50
N GLY A 173 -12.68 -4.65 2.52
CA GLY A 173 -13.68 -3.63 2.22
C GLY A 173 -13.25 -2.81 1.01
N ASN A 174 -14.23 -2.28 0.30
CA ASN A 174 -13.99 -1.33 -0.78
C ASN A 174 -14.58 0.03 -0.41
N ARG A 175 -13.84 1.10 -0.65
CA ARG A 175 -14.24 2.47 -0.25
C ARG A 175 -14.83 3.33 -1.36
N ILE A 176 -14.55 2.99 -2.62
CA ILE A 176 -14.77 3.93 -3.72
C ILE A 176 -16.23 3.97 -4.18
N MET A 177 -16.90 2.83 -4.18
CA MET A 177 -18.20 2.67 -4.80
C MET A 177 -19.28 2.26 -3.80
N GLY A 178 -19.62 3.13 -2.87
CA GLY A 178 -20.69 2.85 -1.91
C GLY A 178 -21.54 4.07 -1.58
N LEU A 179 -22.84 3.90 -1.47
CA LEU A 179 -23.78 4.94 -1.01
C LEU A 179 -23.55 5.34 0.44
N GLN A 180 -22.98 4.44 1.24
CA GLN A 180 -22.53 4.75 2.59
C GLN A 180 -21.01 4.79 2.59
N GLN A 181 -20.46 5.99 2.73
CA GLN A 181 -19.05 6.16 3.03
C GLN A 181 -18.72 5.39 4.29
N LEU A 182 -17.95 4.32 4.14
CA LEU A 182 -17.43 3.59 5.27
C LEU A 182 -16.47 4.51 6.02
N LEU A 183 -16.94 5.08 7.11
CA LEU A 183 -16.13 5.92 7.97
C LEU A 183 -15.10 5.03 8.65
N GLU A 184 -13.87 5.04 8.13
CA GLU A 184 -12.74 4.54 8.90
C GLU A 184 -12.53 5.41 10.12
N ASN A 185 -11.94 4.81 11.15
CA ASN A 185 -11.44 5.58 12.27
C ASN A 185 -10.40 6.59 11.75
N ARG A 186 -10.71 7.87 11.88
CA ARG A 186 -9.89 8.97 11.37
C ARG A 186 -9.90 10.15 12.35
N LEU A 187 -8.99 11.07 12.14
CA LEU A 187 -9.02 12.33 12.87
C LEU A 187 -10.29 13.13 12.50
N LEU A 188 -10.96 13.65 13.51
CA LEU A 188 -12.21 14.40 13.34
C LEU A 188 -11.91 15.82 12.88
N GLY A 189 -12.70 16.30 11.91
CA GLY A 189 -12.55 17.65 11.37
C GLY A 189 -11.37 17.85 10.42
N VAL A 190 -10.59 16.79 10.11
CA VAL A 190 -9.44 16.88 9.20
C VAL A 190 -9.85 16.48 7.78
N MET A 191 -9.63 17.39 6.83
CA MET A 191 -9.87 17.17 5.41
C MET A 191 -8.55 17.13 4.64
N ALA A 192 -8.46 16.21 3.67
CA ALA A 192 -7.31 16.13 2.78
C ALA A 192 -7.28 17.33 1.82
N PHE A 193 -6.08 17.72 1.39
CA PHE A 193 -5.94 18.59 0.24
C PHE A 193 -6.40 17.90 -1.07
N PRO A 194 -6.61 18.65 -2.18
CA PRO A 194 -7.12 18.09 -3.44
C PRO A 194 -6.33 16.89 -3.94
N LYS A 195 -7.00 15.97 -4.64
CA LYS A 195 -6.39 14.79 -5.24
C LYS A 195 -5.44 15.21 -6.35
N ASP A 196 -4.24 14.63 -6.33
CA ASP A 196 -3.27 14.80 -7.40
C ASP A 196 -3.69 13.99 -8.63
N PRO A 197 -3.72 14.59 -9.84
CA PRO A 197 -3.99 13.84 -11.05
C PRO A 197 -2.85 12.85 -11.35
N PRO A 198 -3.16 11.70 -11.94
CA PRO A 198 -2.11 10.80 -12.44
C PRO A 198 -1.41 11.44 -13.65
N ALA A 199 -0.14 11.15 -13.80
CA ALA A 199 0.62 11.45 -15.00
C ALA A 199 0.26 10.47 -16.15
N GLU A 200 0.83 10.68 -17.35
CA GLU A 200 0.55 9.89 -18.55
C GLU A 200 0.82 8.38 -18.33
N ASN A 201 1.84 8.07 -17.55
CA ASN A 201 2.18 6.69 -17.15
C ASN A 201 1.24 6.08 -16.10
N GLY A 202 0.25 6.83 -15.64
CA GLY A 202 -0.74 6.39 -14.64
C GLY A 202 -0.38 6.67 -13.19
N PHE A 203 0.88 7.07 -12.88
CA PHE A 203 1.33 7.29 -11.51
C PHE A 203 1.15 8.75 -11.05
N ASN A 204 0.75 8.93 -9.80
CA ASN A 204 0.53 10.25 -9.19
C ASN A 204 1.67 10.69 -8.24
N ASN A 205 2.83 10.04 -8.35
CA ASN A 205 4.02 10.36 -7.56
C ASN A 205 5.16 11.00 -8.39
N ARG A 206 4.89 11.42 -9.62
CA ARG A 206 5.88 12.05 -10.50
C ARG A 206 6.16 13.49 -10.11
N GLY A 207 7.45 13.81 -9.99
CA GLY A 207 7.91 15.14 -9.55
C GLY A 207 7.59 16.29 -10.50
N ASP A 208 7.44 16.04 -11.79
CA ASP A 208 7.05 17.02 -12.79
C ASP A 208 5.54 17.36 -12.77
N HIS A 209 4.71 16.51 -12.18
CA HIS A 209 3.28 16.73 -12.01
C HIS A 209 2.91 17.25 -10.60
N LEU A 210 3.78 17.09 -9.61
CA LEU A 210 3.54 17.46 -8.22
C LEU A 210 4.06 18.90 -7.93
N SER A 211 3.40 19.89 -8.48
CA SER A 211 3.72 21.30 -8.22
C SER A 211 3.37 21.72 -6.78
N LEU A 212 4.04 22.74 -6.28
CA LEU A 212 3.79 23.37 -4.99
C LEU A 212 3.44 24.84 -5.21
N THR A 213 2.15 25.13 -5.34
CA THR A 213 1.62 26.48 -5.54
C THR A 213 1.43 27.20 -4.19
N PRO A 214 1.38 28.55 -4.15
CA PRO A 214 1.07 29.29 -2.92
C PRO A 214 -0.24 28.85 -2.26
N THR A 215 -1.32 28.65 -3.03
CA THR A 215 -2.60 28.15 -2.52
C THR A 215 -2.49 26.76 -1.91
N LEU A 216 -1.68 25.88 -2.50
CA LEU A 216 -1.45 24.55 -1.92
C LEU A 216 -0.62 24.63 -0.63
N MET A 217 0.32 25.60 -0.53
CA MET A 217 1.05 25.83 0.74
C MET A 217 0.12 26.31 1.85
N GLU A 218 -0.85 27.17 1.55
CA GLU A 218 -1.90 27.56 2.50
C GLU A 218 -2.71 26.36 2.95
N SER A 219 -3.12 25.48 2.01
CA SER A 219 -3.82 24.24 2.31
C SER A 219 -3.01 23.31 3.22
N PHE A 220 -1.68 23.21 3.05
CA PHE A 220 -0.81 22.44 3.95
C PHE A 220 -0.74 23.07 5.35
N LEU A 221 -0.72 24.38 5.46
CA LEU A 221 -0.72 25.09 6.74
C LEU A 221 -2.04 24.86 7.50
N GLU A 222 -3.17 24.99 6.82
CA GLU A 222 -4.49 24.72 7.40
C GLU A 222 -4.62 23.25 7.81
N LEU A 223 -4.20 22.31 6.94
CA LEU A 223 -4.22 20.90 7.21
C LEU A 223 -3.36 20.55 8.43
N SER A 224 -2.14 21.07 8.52
CA SER A 224 -1.25 20.80 9.65
C SER A 224 -1.84 21.27 10.98
N ARG A 225 -2.49 22.43 11.00
CA ARG A 225 -3.22 22.94 12.17
C ARG A 225 -4.42 22.06 12.52
N SER A 226 -5.20 21.64 11.52
CA SER A 226 -6.36 20.78 11.73
C SER A 226 -5.98 19.41 12.28
N VAL A 227 -4.83 18.85 11.89
CA VAL A 227 -4.31 17.56 12.37
C VAL A 227 -4.04 17.61 13.86
N VAL A 228 -3.19 18.54 14.32
CA VAL A 228 -2.76 18.60 15.73
C VAL A 228 -3.88 19.08 16.67
N ASN A 229 -4.90 19.76 16.15
CA ASN A 229 -6.05 20.26 16.89
C ASN A 229 -7.32 19.41 16.69
N ALA A 230 -7.21 18.27 15.98
CA ALA A 230 -8.36 17.37 15.85
C ALA A 230 -8.83 16.91 17.23
N GLU A 231 -10.15 16.88 17.45
CA GLU A 231 -10.80 16.58 18.73
C GLU A 231 -10.36 15.24 19.35
N ASN A 232 -10.03 14.29 18.49
CA ASN A 232 -9.59 12.95 18.89
C ASN A 232 -8.10 12.68 18.64
N PHE A 233 -7.28 13.71 18.44
CA PHE A 233 -5.85 13.54 18.13
C PHE A 233 -5.10 12.91 19.31
N ASP A 234 -5.29 13.40 20.51
CA ASP A 234 -4.66 12.90 21.73
C ASP A 234 -4.91 11.40 21.97
N LYS A 235 -6.16 10.97 21.79
CA LYS A 235 -6.59 9.57 21.95
C LYS A 235 -6.01 8.62 20.90
N ASN A 236 -5.67 9.15 19.72
CA ASN A 236 -5.12 8.35 18.61
C ASN A 236 -3.59 8.42 18.54
N CYS A 237 -2.95 9.42 19.13
CA CYS A 237 -1.50 9.65 19.10
C CYS A 237 -0.76 8.81 20.15
N GLN A 238 -0.01 7.78 19.70
CA GLN A 238 0.76 6.94 20.62
C GLN A 238 2.01 7.64 21.16
N THR A 239 2.52 8.64 20.46
CA THR A 239 3.65 9.46 20.88
C THR A 239 3.24 10.68 21.70
N TRP A 240 1.99 10.74 22.17
CA TRP A 240 1.45 11.89 22.90
C TRP A 240 2.28 12.25 24.12
N ASN A 241 2.58 11.26 24.96
CA ASN A 241 3.33 11.49 26.21
C ASN A 241 4.77 11.94 25.96
N ASP A 242 5.38 11.43 24.88
CA ASP A 242 6.77 11.74 24.55
C ASP A 242 6.93 13.10 23.87
N LEU A 243 5.85 13.62 23.27
CA LEU A 243 5.94 14.85 22.47
C LEU A 243 5.12 16.00 23.05
N PHE A 244 3.84 15.78 23.38
CA PHE A 244 2.89 16.84 23.73
C PHE A 244 2.59 17.00 25.21
N GLN A 245 2.75 15.92 25.99
CA GLN A 245 2.48 15.96 27.41
C GLN A 245 3.40 16.94 28.15
N ASP A 246 2.82 17.86 28.91
CA ASP A 246 3.55 18.77 29.79
C ASP A 246 4.38 17.94 30.79
N PRO A 247 5.72 18.06 30.78
CA PRO A 247 6.58 17.29 31.67
C PRO A 247 6.42 17.65 33.15
N SER A 248 5.88 18.85 33.46
CA SER A 248 5.56 19.28 34.85
C SER A 248 4.24 18.69 35.34
N GLN A 249 3.43 18.14 34.45
CA GLN A 249 2.17 17.50 34.77
C GLN A 249 2.32 15.99 34.68
N LYS A 250 1.66 15.26 35.53
CA LYS A 250 1.53 13.81 35.36
C LYS A 250 0.88 13.52 34.03
N PRO A 251 1.28 12.41 33.33
CA PRO A 251 0.64 12.02 32.10
C PRO A 251 -0.88 12.04 32.25
N SER A 252 -1.56 12.81 31.41
CA SER A 252 -3.01 12.79 31.32
C SER A 252 -3.41 11.40 30.85
N THR A 253 -3.61 10.50 31.78
CA THR A 253 -4.05 9.15 31.49
C THR A 253 -5.53 9.19 31.20
N THR A 254 -5.90 9.25 29.90
CA THR A 254 -7.18 8.73 29.41
C THR A 254 -7.19 7.18 29.41
N GLY A 255 -6.26 6.57 30.14
CA GLY A 255 -6.17 5.20 30.58
C GLY A 255 -5.29 5.19 31.80
N PHE A 256 -5.81 4.72 32.91
CA PHE A 256 -5.14 4.70 34.20
C PHE A 256 -3.87 3.84 34.27
N GLY A 257 -3.40 3.30 33.15
CA GLY A 257 -2.20 2.48 33.05
C GLY A 257 -2.49 1.02 32.74
N SER A 258 -1.45 0.21 32.84
CA SER A 258 -1.55 -1.24 32.65
C SER A 258 -0.75 -1.99 33.70
N ILE A 259 -1.20 -3.19 34.04
CA ILE A 259 -0.46 -4.14 34.87
C ILE A 259 0.08 -5.24 33.98
N THR A 260 1.41 -5.41 33.93
CA THR A 260 2.05 -6.58 33.35
C THR A 260 2.23 -7.63 34.44
N ALA A 261 1.41 -8.67 34.45
CA ALA A 261 1.58 -9.77 35.38
C ALA A 261 2.82 -10.60 35.04
N ASP A 262 3.58 -11.02 36.07
CA ASP A 262 4.67 -11.98 35.88
C ASP A 262 4.13 -13.29 35.32
N LYS A 263 4.65 -13.69 34.13
CA LYS A 263 4.25 -14.92 33.43
C LYS A 263 4.49 -16.19 34.25
N SER A 264 5.49 -16.19 35.12
CA SER A 264 5.81 -17.32 35.98
C SER A 264 4.81 -17.49 37.12
N ALA A 265 4.30 -16.38 37.65
CA ALA A 265 3.29 -16.35 38.71
C ALA A 265 1.89 -16.75 38.19
N ALA A 266 1.55 -16.35 36.96
CA ALA A 266 0.28 -16.72 36.32
C ALA A 266 0.08 -18.23 36.15
N ARG A 267 1.16 -19.00 35.92
CA ARG A 267 1.10 -20.48 35.75
C ARG A 267 0.73 -21.24 37.02
N ARG A 268 0.81 -20.63 38.22
CA ARG A 268 0.52 -21.23 39.49
C ARG A 268 -0.79 -20.75 40.12
N SER A 269 -1.66 -20.12 39.33
CA SER A 269 -2.93 -19.60 39.83
C SER A 269 -3.86 -20.70 40.29
N THR A 270 -4.30 -20.62 41.52
CA THR A 270 -5.37 -21.45 42.12
C THR A 270 -6.73 -20.75 42.06
N GLY A 271 -6.74 -19.45 41.74
CA GLY A 271 -7.91 -18.61 41.63
C GLY A 271 -7.56 -17.23 41.07
N LEU A 272 -8.47 -16.29 41.20
CA LEU A 272 -8.30 -14.90 40.74
C LEU A 272 -8.96 -13.94 41.70
N THR A 273 -8.26 -12.88 42.06
CA THR A 273 -8.88 -11.70 42.66
C THR A 273 -8.48 -10.44 41.92
N LEU A 274 -9.45 -9.62 41.56
CA LEU A 274 -9.30 -8.27 41.03
C LEU A 274 -9.89 -7.32 42.08
N SER A 275 -9.14 -6.30 42.51
CA SER A 275 -9.64 -5.30 43.44
C SER A 275 -9.18 -3.89 43.06
N ALA A 276 -9.95 -2.88 43.37
CA ALA A 276 -9.64 -1.49 43.11
C ALA A 276 -10.39 -0.55 44.04
N TRP A 277 -9.78 0.59 44.37
CA TRP A 277 -10.49 1.74 44.91
C TRP A 277 -11.00 2.59 43.74
N ILE A 278 -12.29 2.94 43.75
CA ILE A 278 -12.96 3.71 42.73
C ILE A 278 -13.66 4.93 43.28
N ARG A 279 -13.65 6.04 42.57
CA ARG A 279 -14.46 7.24 42.82
C ARG A 279 -15.11 7.69 41.51
N PRO A 280 -16.27 7.15 41.16
CA PRO A 280 -16.95 7.50 39.91
C PRO A 280 -17.39 8.96 39.90
N SER A 281 -17.05 9.71 38.86
CA SER A 281 -17.53 11.08 38.65
C SER A 281 -18.84 11.10 37.86
N LYS A 282 -19.13 10.01 37.14
CA LYS A 282 -20.36 9.84 36.37
C LYS A 282 -20.76 8.37 36.39
N VAL A 283 -21.99 8.12 36.79
CA VAL A 283 -22.61 6.79 36.68
C VAL A 283 -23.51 6.74 35.45
N THR A 284 -23.26 5.81 34.54
CA THR A 284 -23.99 5.64 33.31
C THR A 284 -24.58 4.24 33.23
N GLU A 285 -25.61 4.05 32.40
CA GLU A 285 -26.16 2.70 32.10
C GLU A 285 -25.18 1.81 31.32
N LYS A 286 -24.13 2.41 30.74
CA LYS A 286 -23.11 1.67 29.97
C LYS A 286 -22.04 1.09 30.90
N TRP A 287 -21.38 0.06 30.40
CA TRP A 287 -20.19 -0.51 31.06
C TRP A 287 -19.10 0.53 31.24
N GLN A 288 -18.47 0.49 32.43
CA GLN A 288 -17.29 1.27 32.78
C GLN A 288 -16.21 0.31 33.29
N THR A 289 -15.17 0.15 32.52
CA THR A 289 -14.09 -0.80 32.81
C THR A 289 -13.19 -0.27 33.93
N ILE A 290 -13.04 -1.06 35.02
CA ILE A 290 -12.07 -0.80 36.09
C ILE A 290 -10.75 -1.49 35.71
N VAL A 291 -10.80 -2.80 35.43
CA VAL A 291 -9.64 -3.61 35.01
C VAL A 291 -10.11 -4.59 33.94
N ARG A 292 -9.38 -4.66 32.85
CA ARG A 292 -9.70 -5.61 31.77
C ARG A 292 -8.45 -6.14 31.07
N ARG A 293 -8.41 -7.44 30.82
CA ARG A 293 -7.52 -8.11 29.90
C ARG A 293 -8.35 -8.77 28.83
N GLU A 294 -8.08 -8.47 27.57
CA GLU A 294 -8.79 -9.03 26.43
C GLU A 294 -7.93 -10.12 25.77
N ASP A 295 -8.38 -11.35 25.85
CA ASP A 295 -7.73 -12.50 25.21
C ASP A 295 -8.78 -13.56 24.87
N SER A 296 -9.68 -13.22 23.96
CA SER A 296 -10.77 -14.11 23.51
C SER A 296 -11.55 -14.65 24.72
N TRP A 297 -11.75 -15.96 24.84
CA TRP A 297 -12.46 -16.57 25.95
C TRP A 297 -11.66 -16.56 27.29
N ARG A 298 -10.34 -16.27 27.27
CA ARG A 298 -9.46 -16.13 28.46
C ARG A 298 -9.50 -14.73 29.08
N ARG A 299 -10.45 -13.91 28.64
CA ARG A 299 -10.69 -12.57 29.14
C ARG A 299 -10.81 -12.53 30.66
N GLN A 300 -10.33 -11.43 31.27
CA GLN A 300 -10.54 -11.10 32.67
C GLN A 300 -11.09 -9.69 32.80
N LEU A 301 -12.06 -9.46 33.66
CA LEU A 301 -12.80 -8.22 33.79
C LEU A 301 -13.19 -7.94 35.23
N LEU A 302 -13.03 -6.67 35.68
CA LEU A 302 -13.76 -6.04 36.74
C LEU A 302 -14.34 -4.71 36.25
N ALA A 303 -15.63 -4.52 36.36
CA ALA A 303 -16.33 -3.35 35.84
C ALA A 303 -17.54 -2.95 36.68
N ILE A 304 -18.01 -1.70 36.52
CA ILE A 304 -19.33 -1.26 36.98
C ILE A 304 -20.21 -0.88 35.78
N GLY A 305 -21.51 -0.83 35.98
CA GLY A 305 -22.49 -0.52 34.93
C GLY A 305 -23.42 -1.67 34.68
N GLY A 306 -24.00 -1.74 33.47
CA GLY A 306 -24.86 -2.85 33.09
C GLY A 306 -25.63 -2.60 31.82
N THR A 307 -26.22 -3.68 31.29
CA THR A 307 -27.15 -3.66 30.14
C THR A 307 -28.41 -4.43 30.52
N GLY A 308 -29.56 -4.03 29.99
CA GLY A 308 -30.81 -4.75 30.19
C GLY A 308 -31.49 -4.50 31.53
N GLY A 309 -31.28 -3.33 32.16
CA GLY A 309 -32.00 -2.90 33.37
C GLY A 309 -31.38 -3.28 34.71
N THR A 310 -30.22 -3.97 34.71
CA THR A 310 -29.50 -4.30 35.95
C THR A 310 -28.15 -3.58 35.98
N TRP A 311 -28.08 -2.56 36.83
CA TRP A 311 -26.82 -1.86 37.12
C TRP A 311 -26.12 -2.49 38.31
N GLY A 312 -24.79 -2.64 38.26
CA GLY A 312 -24.06 -3.26 39.36
C GLY A 312 -22.55 -3.37 39.17
N ILE A 313 -21.93 -4.21 39.96
CA ILE A 313 -20.53 -4.62 39.82
C ILE A 313 -20.46 -5.96 39.11
N TRP A 314 -19.46 -6.12 38.24
CA TRP A 314 -19.31 -7.29 37.37
C TRP A 314 -17.88 -7.82 37.40
N MET A 315 -17.75 -9.14 37.42
CA MET A 315 -16.48 -9.86 37.20
C MET A 315 -16.63 -10.88 36.10
N GLY A 316 -15.60 -10.99 35.27
CA GLY A 316 -15.51 -12.02 34.23
C GLY A 316 -14.14 -12.71 34.22
N ALA A 317 -14.12 -14.00 33.92
CA ALA A 317 -12.89 -14.79 33.79
C ALA A 317 -13.03 -15.94 32.79
N GLY A 318 -11.91 -16.38 32.21
CA GLY A 318 -11.84 -17.61 31.41
C GLY A 318 -11.80 -18.86 32.29
N ILE A 319 -12.88 -19.67 32.29
CA ILE A 319 -13.03 -20.86 33.11
C ILE A 319 -13.46 -22.03 32.20
N GLU A 320 -12.79 -23.18 32.32
CA GLU A 320 -13.09 -24.40 31.55
C GLU A 320 -13.27 -24.14 30.03
N GLY A 321 -12.35 -23.39 29.44
CA GLY A 321 -12.33 -23.12 28.00
C GLY A 321 -13.38 -22.13 27.49
N ARG A 322 -14.11 -21.47 28.36
CA ARG A 322 -15.13 -20.44 28.01
C ARG A 322 -15.02 -19.21 28.89
N TYR A 323 -15.48 -18.08 28.37
CA TYR A 323 -15.63 -16.85 29.16
C TYR A 323 -16.89 -16.96 30.02
N VAL A 324 -16.74 -16.76 31.31
CA VAL A 324 -17.84 -16.75 32.29
C VAL A 324 -17.88 -15.41 32.97
N GLU A 325 -19.07 -14.84 33.06
CA GLU A 325 -19.33 -13.53 33.65
C GLU A 325 -20.42 -13.63 34.74
N PHE A 326 -20.24 -12.86 35.80
CA PHE A 326 -21.20 -12.75 36.87
C PHE A 326 -21.28 -11.29 37.32
N GLY A 327 -22.49 -10.79 37.50
CA GLY A 327 -22.80 -9.46 38.01
C GLY A 327 -23.70 -9.52 39.26
N ALA A 328 -23.48 -8.58 40.15
CA ALA A 328 -24.31 -8.35 41.34
C ALA A 328 -24.93 -6.95 41.25
N PRO A 329 -26.26 -6.82 41.44
CA PRO A 329 -26.93 -5.52 41.41
C PRO A 329 -26.48 -4.63 42.57
N VAL A 330 -26.14 -3.40 42.26
CA VAL A 330 -25.79 -2.34 43.19
C VAL A 330 -26.56 -1.09 42.77
N LYS A 331 -27.10 -0.33 43.71
CA LYS A 331 -27.79 0.93 43.36
C LYS A 331 -26.75 1.93 42.81
N PRO A 332 -27.02 2.60 41.65
CA PRO A 332 -26.09 3.55 41.08
C PRO A 332 -25.58 4.63 42.05
N ASN A 333 -26.49 5.17 42.83
CA ASN A 333 -26.16 6.22 43.83
C ASN A 333 -25.30 5.71 45.01
N ALA A 334 -25.17 4.41 45.21
CA ALA A 334 -24.33 3.85 46.26
C ALA A 334 -22.82 3.89 45.92
N LEU A 335 -22.48 4.02 44.64
CA LEU A 335 -21.10 4.19 44.20
C LEU A 335 -20.86 5.56 43.54
N GLY A 336 -21.93 6.28 43.17
CA GLY A 336 -21.87 7.62 42.55
C GLY A 336 -22.04 8.78 43.51
N ASP A 337 -21.73 8.59 44.80
CA ASP A 337 -21.88 9.61 45.88
C ASP A 337 -20.66 10.56 45.98
N GLY A 338 -19.68 10.41 45.07
CA GLY A 338 -18.45 11.23 45.06
C GLY A 338 -17.37 10.77 46.04
N LYS A 339 -17.59 9.69 46.79
CA LYS A 339 -16.60 9.13 47.73
C LYS A 339 -15.81 8.00 47.12
N TRP A 340 -14.73 7.63 47.77
CA TRP A 340 -13.97 6.44 47.45
C TRP A 340 -14.67 5.18 47.93
N HIS A 341 -14.82 4.19 47.03
CA HIS A 341 -15.38 2.87 47.33
C HIS A 341 -14.37 1.77 46.95
N HIS A 342 -14.23 0.77 47.77
CA HIS A 342 -13.46 -0.42 47.42
C HIS A 342 -14.36 -1.42 46.73
N VAL A 343 -13.95 -1.89 45.56
CA VAL A 343 -14.65 -2.94 44.80
C VAL A 343 -13.73 -4.11 44.51
N ALA A 344 -14.25 -5.32 44.64
CA ALA A 344 -13.48 -6.53 44.35
C ALA A 344 -14.35 -7.65 43.77
N GLY A 345 -13.71 -8.46 42.91
CA GLY A 345 -14.23 -9.71 42.40
C GLY A 345 -13.25 -10.86 42.66
N THR A 346 -13.73 -11.97 43.22
CA THR A 346 -12.90 -13.13 43.52
C THR A 346 -13.44 -14.39 42.84
N PHE A 347 -12.55 -15.30 42.43
CA PHE A 347 -12.85 -16.64 41.99
C PHE A 347 -11.87 -17.62 42.63
N ASP A 348 -12.36 -18.64 43.35
CA ASP A 348 -11.58 -19.62 44.12
C ASP A 348 -11.57 -21.03 43.51
N GLY A 349 -12.01 -21.18 42.25
CA GLY A 349 -12.16 -22.47 41.57
C GLY A 349 -13.54 -23.11 41.78
N LYS A 350 -14.36 -22.63 42.69
CA LYS A 350 -15.69 -23.17 43.05
C LYS A 350 -16.78 -22.13 42.94
N GLN A 351 -16.46 -20.82 43.20
CA GLN A 351 -17.44 -19.76 43.15
C GLN A 351 -16.81 -18.41 42.72
N MET A 352 -17.61 -17.56 42.07
CA MET A 352 -17.34 -16.14 41.96
C MET A 352 -18.07 -15.36 43.05
N SER A 353 -17.38 -14.39 43.67
CA SER A 353 -17.96 -13.49 44.65
C SER A 353 -17.60 -12.04 44.34
N LEU A 354 -18.53 -11.12 44.58
CA LEU A 354 -18.38 -9.70 44.33
C LEU A 354 -18.56 -8.92 45.65
N TYR A 355 -17.74 -7.89 45.82
CA TYR A 355 -17.66 -7.11 47.06
C TYR A 355 -17.68 -5.61 46.75
N VAL A 356 -18.34 -4.86 47.64
CA VAL A 356 -18.29 -3.39 47.70
C VAL A 356 -18.02 -3.02 49.18
N ASP A 357 -17.01 -2.19 49.40
CA ASP A 357 -16.58 -1.72 50.72
C ASP A 357 -16.43 -2.87 51.74
N GLY A 358 -15.73 -3.95 51.33
CA GLY A 358 -15.53 -5.16 52.10
C GLY A 358 -16.75 -6.08 52.22
N LYS A 359 -17.96 -5.61 51.92
CA LYS A 359 -19.20 -6.38 52.05
C LYS A 359 -19.50 -7.17 50.77
N GLN A 360 -19.79 -8.46 50.90
CA GLN A 360 -20.18 -9.31 49.77
C GLN A 360 -21.58 -8.90 49.29
N VAL A 361 -21.64 -8.46 48.00
CA VAL A 361 -22.89 -8.02 47.34
C VAL A 361 -23.47 -9.10 46.44
N GLY A 362 -22.68 -10.10 46.09
CA GLY A 362 -23.17 -11.22 45.26
C GLY A 362 -22.23 -12.41 45.25
N ARG A 363 -22.77 -13.59 44.97
CA ARG A 363 -21.98 -14.82 44.79
C ARG A 363 -22.69 -15.75 43.82
N LYS A 364 -21.91 -16.52 43.04
CA LYS A 364 -22.42 -17.51 42.10
C LYS A 364 -21.51 -18.74 42.14
N ALA A 365 -22.08 -19.92 42.34
CA ALA A 365 -21.35 -21.18 42.23
C ALA A 365 -20.95 -21.41 40.76
N ILE A 366 -19.65 -21.48 40.54
CA ILE A 366 -19.03 -21.76 39.24
C ILE A 366 -17.82 -22.63 39.54
N VAL A 367 -17.89 -23.89 39.17
CA VAL A 367 -16.78 -24.84 39.37
C VAL A 367 -16.00 -24.98 38.08
N GLY A 368 -14.68 -24.89 38.18
CA GLY A 368 -13.83 -25.12 37.02
C GLY A 368 -12.42 -24.57 37.17
N LYS A 369 -11.55 -24.97 36.22
CA LYS A 369 -10.16 -24.53 36.20
C LYS A 369 -10.07 -23.14 35.55
N LEU A 370 -9.40 -22.22 36.23
CA LEU A 370 -9.10 -20.91 35.69
C LEU A 370 -7.96 -20.98 34.67
N TYR A 371 -8.11 -20.24 33.57
CA TYR A 371 -7.05 -20.05 32.57
C TYR A 371 -6.50 -18.62 32.69
N THR A 372 -5.23 -18.52 33.09
CA THR A 372 -4.53 -17.26 33.35
C THR A 372 -3.40 -16.96 32.38
N GLU A 373 -3.01 -17.95 31.55
CA GLU A 373 -1.95 -17.77 30.56
C GLU A 373 -2.43 -16.85 29.43
N SER A 374 -1.82 -15.67 29.33
CA SER A 374 -2.08 -14.68 28.27
C SER A 374 -0.81 -13.89 28.00
N LYS A 375 -0.64 -13.45 26.76
CA LYS A 375 0.41 -12.50 26.35
C LYS A 375 -0.05 -11.04 26.48
N GLU A 376 -1.35 -10.83 26.67
CA GLU A 376 -1.96 -9.51 26.72
C GLU A 376 -1.78 -8.87 28.10
N THR A 377 -1.56 -7.55 28.08
CA THR A 377 -1.49 -6.74 29.31
C THR A 377 -2.89 -6.46 29.87
N MET A 378 -2.99 -6.31 31.18
CA MET A 378 -4.22 -5.91 31.82
C MET A 378 -4.34 -4.38 31.82
N GLN A 379 -5.38 -3.87 31.18
CA GLN A 379 -5.67 -2.44 31.08
C GLN A 379 -6.46 -1.97 32.28
N ILE A 380 -6.16 -0.78 32.79
CA ILE A 380 -6.83 -0.14 33.91
C ILE A 380 -7.65 1.05 33.45
N GLY A 381 -8.92 1.15 33.82
CA GLY A 381 -9.79 2.30 33.62
C GLY A 381 -10.24 2.58 32.19
N SER A 382 -9.81 1.79 31.23
CA SER A 382 -10.16 2.04 29.82
C SER A 382 -10.15 0.75 29.00
N TYR A 383 -11.21 0.56 28.20
CA TYR A 383 -11.25 -0.42 27.14
C TYR A 383 -12.21 0.03 26.04
N GLN A 384 -11.70 0.23 24.81
CA GLN A 384 -12.49 0.65 23.64
C GLN A 384 -13.45 1.84 23.93
N ASN A 385 -14.77 1.60 23.90
CA ASN A 385 -15.83 2.58 24.15
C ASN A 385 -16.42 2.46 25.56
N GLU A 386 -15.72 1.79 26.50
CA GLU A 386 -16.17 1.53 27.87
C GLU A 386 -15.20 2.14 28.92
N PRO A 387 -14.83 3.43 28.83
CA PRO A 387 -13.91 4.04 29.78
C PRO A 387 -14.56 4.17 31.15
N PHE A 388 -13.76 4.05 32.21
CA PHE A 388 -14.17 4.43 33.55
C PHE A 388 -14.22 5.97 33.67
N HIS A 389 -15.31 6.49 34.16
CA HIS A 389 -15.50 7.93 34.41
C HIS A 389 -15.32 8.25 35.90
N GLY A 390 -14.16 8.74 36.26
CA GLY A 390 -13.82 9.04 37.64
C GLY A 390 -12.36 8.72 37.97
N ASP A 391 -12.09 8.54 39.26
CA ASP A 391 -10.74 8.22 39.72
C ASP A 391 -10.65 6.75 40.13
N LEU A 392 -9.50 6.14 39.88
CA LEU A 392 -9.11 4.80 40.30
C LEU A 392 -7.86 4.89 41.17
N ASN A 393 -7.76 4.03 42.18
CA ASN A 393 -6.55 3.90 42.96
C ASN A 393 -6.38 2.47 43.46
N ASP A 394 -5.16 2.10 43.86
CA ASP A 394 -4.78 0.84 44.49
C ASP A 394 -5.42 -0.40 43.82
N VAL A 395 -5.24 -0.50 42.52
CA VAL A 395 -5.68 -1.65 41.74
C VAL A 395 -4.74 -2.80 41.98
N ARG A 396 -5.29 -3.96 42.41
CA ARG A 396 -4.50 -5.14 42.75
C ARG A 396 -4.99 -6.39 41.99
N LEU A 397 -4.06 -7.22 41.60
CA LEU A 397 -4.29 -8.51 40.95
C LEU A 397 -3.63 -9.61 41.77
N PHE A 398 -4.41 -10.61 42.18
CA PHE A 398 -3.92 -11.78 42.94
C PHE A 398 -4.16 -13.07 42.13
N ARG A 399 -3.27 -14.06 42.31
CA ARG A 399 -3.34 -15.39 41.68
C ARG A 399 -4.19 -16.41 42.45
N THR A 400 -4.92 -15.96 43.43
CA THR A 400 -5.83 -16.77 44.27
C THR A 400 -7.17 -16.05 44.51
N GLY A 401 -8.22 -16.78 44.83
CA GLY A 401 -9.48 -16.24 45.30
C GLY A 401 -9.36 -15.85 46.76
N LEU A 402 -9.19 -14.56 47.05
CA LEU A 402 -9.10 -14.10 48.42
C LEU A 402 -10.40 -14.37 49.21
N SER A 403 -10.25 -14.71 50.48
CA SER A 403 -11.37 -14.89 51.38
C SER A 403 -12.06 -13.57 51.70
N LYS A 404 -13.30 -13.64 52.20
CA LYS A 404 -14.08 -12.47 52.64
C LYS A 404 -13.30 -11.61 53.62
N LEU A 405 -12.66 -12.23 54.65
CA LEU A 405 -11.85 -11.50 55.63
C LEU A 405 -10.69 -10.73 54.99
N GLN A 406 -9.99 -11.33 54.04
CA GLN A 406 -8.90 -10.65 53.34
C GLN A 406 -9.40 -9.49 52.47
N ILE A 407 -10.58 -9.58 51.90
CA ILE A 407 -11.20 -8.47 51.14
C ILE A 407 -11.63 -7.35 52.07
N GLU A 408 -12.18 -7.67 53.25
CA GLU A 408 -12.50 -6.70 54.34
C GLU A 408 -11.24 -5.95 54.77
N GLU A 409 -10.14 -6.67 55.04
CA GLU A 409 -8.86 -6.07 55.42
C GLU A 409 -8.29 -5.12 54.34
N ILE A 410 -8.44 -5.45 53.04
CA ILE A 410 -8.03 -4.56 51.93
C ILE A 410 -8.92 -3.32 51.90
N ALA A 411 -10.22 -3.48 52.10
CA ALA A 411 -11.18 -2.37 52.14
C ALA A 411 -10.95 -1.45 53.34
N ASP A 412 -10.41 -1.98 54.47
CA ASP A 412 -9.97 -1.21 55.63
C ASP A 412 -8.60 -0.54 55.47
N GLY A 413 -7.99 -0.65 54.26
CA GLY A 413 -6.74 0.02 53.90
C GLY A 413 -5.45 -0.74 54.23
N LYS A 414 -5.53 -2.01 54.66
CA LYS A 414 -4.32 -2.82 54.91
C LYS A 414 -3.57 -3.11 53.63
N GLN A 415 -2.25 -2.88 53.64
CA GLN A 415 -1.42 -2.95 52.43
C GLN A 415 -0.83 -4.35 52.13
N ASP A 416 -0.48 -5.08 53.14
CA ASP A 416 0.28 -6.34 53.04
C ASP A 416 -0.62 -7.61 53.07
N VAL A 417 -1.90 -7.47 52.77
CA VAL A 417 -2.83 -8.62 52.72
C VAL A 417 -2.47 -9.51 51.51
N ALA A 418 -2.20 -10.78 51.81
CA ALA A 418 -1.85 -11.79 50.81
C ALA A 418 -0.75 -11.37 49.82
N LYS A 419 0.27 -10.68 50.29
CA LYS A 419 1.34 -10.09 49.48
C LYS A 419 2.05 -11.13 48.58
N GLU A 420 2.24 -12.35 49.08
CA GLU A 420 2.86 -13.45 48.33
C GLU A 420 1.99 -13.96 47.15
N GLU A 421 0.70 -13.72 47.19
CA GLU A 421 -0.26 -14.08 46.16
C GLU A 421 -0.55 -12.94 45.18
N MET A 422 -0.03 -11.74 45.45
CA MET A 422 -0.20 -10.56 44.60
C MET A 422 0.77 -10.64 43.41
N VAL A 423 0.22 -10.66 42.20
CA VAL A 423 0.98 -10.77 40.92
C VAL A 423 1.09 -9.46 40.18
N GLY A 424 0.42 -8.43 40.66
CA GLY A 424 0.51 -7.09 40.11
C GLY A 424 -0.31 -6.07 40.87
N SER A 425 0.18 -4.84 40.94
CA SER A 425 -0.55 -3.72 41.52
C SER A 425 -0.26 -2.43 40.79
N TRP A 426 -1.19 -1.49 40.89
CA TRP A 426 -1.06 -0.15 40.37
C TRP A 426 -1.65 0.83 41.43
N LYS A 427 -0.90 1.83 41.79
CA LYS A 427 -1.35 2.92 42.65
C LYS A 427 -1.27 4.25 41.93
N ARG A 428 -2.30 5.06 42.13
CA ARG A 428 -2.25 6.46 41.76
C ARG A 428 -1.35 7.21 42.72
N ASN A 429 -0.35 7.88 42.18
CA ASN A 429 0.58 8.68 43.00
C ASN A 429 0.16 10.17 42.89
N ASP A 430 -0.83 10.59 43.71
CA ASP A 430 -1.44 11.92 43.57
C ASP A 430 -0.59 13.06 44.14
N ASP A 431 0.39 12.79 45.02
CA ASP A 431 1.02 13.81 45.85
C ASP A 431 2.40 14.28 45.40
N VAL A 432 2.97 13.70 44.37
CA VAL A 432 4.29 14.12 43.86
C VAL A 432 4.15 14.77 42.49
N LYS A 433 4.25 16.09 42.40
CA LYS A 433 4.56 16.74 41.13
C LYS A 433 5.89 16.15 40.65
N PRO A 434 5.99 15.74 39.37
CA PRO A 434 7.27 15.26 38.82
C PRO A 434 8.33 16.33 39.10
N GLU A 435 9.37 15.99 39.87
CA GLU A 435 10.53 16.86 39.99
C GLU A 435 11.24 16.84 38.63
N LEU A 436 11.23 17.99 37.97
CA LEU A 436 11.88 18.12 36.68
C LEU A 436 13.39 18.11 36.92
N LYS A 437 14.07 17.08 36.40
CA LYS A 437 15.55 16.98 36.47
C LYS A 437 16.24 18.06 35.61
N GLN A 438 15.52 18.72 34.72
CA GLN A 438 15.97 19.74 33.80
C GLN A 438 14.90 20.81 33.58
N PRO A 439 15.27 22.05 33.21
CA PRO A 439 14.30 23.08 32.78
C PRO A 439 13.37 22.57 31.67
N ILE A 440 12.14 23.03 31.70
CA ILE A 440 11.08 22.58 30.79
C ILE A 440 11.42 22.90 29.33
N GLU A 441 12.13 23.98 29.09
CA GLU A 441 12.61 24.39 27.78
C GLU A 441 13.62 23.40 27.21
N ILE A 442 14.53 22.90 28.05
CA ILE A 442 15.53 21.89 27.61
C ILE A 442 14.84 20.61 27.21
N ILE A 443 13.84 20.16 27.98
CA ILE A 443 13.04 18.97 27.63
C ILE A 443 12.31 19.20 26.30
N ALA A 444 11.70 20.37 26.12
CA ALA A 444 11.03 20.71 24.86
C ALA A 444 12.00 20.71 23.67
N HIS A 445 13.19 21.32 23.84
CA HIS A 445 14.22 21.37 22.78
C HIS A 445 14.70 19.98 22.36
N GLU A 446 14.83 19.04 23.31
CA GLU A 446 15.17 17.64 22.98
C GLU A 446 14.05 16.94 22.23
N ARG A 447 12.78 17.15 22.64
CA ARG A 447 11.61 16.60 21.95
C ARG A 447 11.50 17.17 20.52
N ILE A 448 11.70 18.47 20.34
CA ILE A 448 11.73 19.14 19.04
C ILE A 448 12.84 18.58 18.16
N ARG A 449 14.05 18.37 18.68
CA ARG A 449 15.15 17.77 17.92
C ARG A 449 14.78 16.39 17.37
N LYS A 450 14.21 15.52 18.22
CA LYS A 450 13.75 14.17 17.84
C LYS A 450 12.62 14.23 16.80
N LEU A 451 11.64 15.11 17.02
CA LEU A 451 10.56 15.35 16.06
C LEU A 451 11.11 15.75 14.68
N LEU A 452 12.00 16.75 14.65
CA LEU A 452 12.54 17.28 13.38
C LEU A 452 13.39 16.22 12.66
N LEU A 453 14.15 15.38 13.36
CA LEU A 453 14.88 14.26 12.75
C LEU A 453 13.93 13.30 12.01
N ARG A 454 12.83 12.90 12.64
CA ARG A 454 11.83 12.01 12.03
C ARG A 454 11.05 12.71 10.92
N ALA A 455 10.54 13.92 11.18
CA ALA A 455 9.74 14.68 10.23
C ALA A 455 10.54 15.07 8.98
N PHE A 456 11.78 15.54 9.14
CA PHE A 456 12.63 15.97 8.03
C PHE A 456 13.50 14.85 7.47
N ARG A 457 13.44 13.65 8.09
CA ARG A 457 14.14 12.42 7.67
C ARG A 457 15.67 12.58 7.61
N SER A 458 16.19 13.61 8.25
CA SER A 458 17.60 13.92 8.41
C SER A 458 17.80 14.90 9.57
N PRO A 459 18.98 15.00 10.17
CA PRO A 459 19.24 15.99 11.21
C PRO A 459 18.97 17.42 10.70
N ALA A 460 18.27 18.20 11.53
CA ALA A 460 18.10 19.60 11.26
C ALA A 460 19.41 20.36 11.49
N ASP A 461 19.75 21.31 10.59
CA ASP A 461 20.88 22.20 10.82
C ASP A 461 20.64 23.12 12.03
N ALA A 462 21.72 23.69 12.59
CA ALA A 462 21.67 24.51 13.80
C ALA A 462 20.70 25.69 13.68
N LYS A 463 20.65 26.34 12.51
CA LYS A 463 19.73 27.46 12.23
C LYS A 463 18.28 27.03 12.28
N THR A 464 17.97 25.90 11.63
CA THR A 464 16.63 25.33 11.63
C THR A 464 16.21 24.88 13.03
N LEU A 465 17.06 24.16 13.74
CA LEU A 465 16.76 23.73 15.11
C LEU A 465 16.50 24.95 16.01
N LYS A 466 17.34 25.97 15.95
CA LYS A 466 17.20 27.21 16.69
C LYS A 466 15.84 27.89 16.38
N LEU A 467 15.42 27.96 15.12
CA LEU A 467 14.15 28.56 14.73
C LEU A 467 12.96 27.89 15.44
N TYR A 468 12.92 26.56 15.48
CA TYR A 468 11.82 25.84 16.09
C TYR A 468 11.85 25.86 17.64
N THR A 469 13.04 25.85 18.24
CA THR A 469 13.19 25.97 19.69
C THR A 469 12.86 27.38 20.18
N GLU A 470 13.33 28.43 19.51
CA GLU A 470 12.98 29.83 19.85
C GLU A 470 11.47 30.09 19.63
N TYR A 471 10.87 29.44 18.62
CA TYR A 471 9.42 29.56 18.42
C TYR A 471 8.65 28.91 19.56
N PHE A 472 9.08 27.75 20.05
CA PHE A 472 8.51 27.12 21.25
C PHE A 472 8.65 28.05 22.46
N ASP A 473 9.86 28.54 22.74
CA ASP A 473 10.16 29.38 23.92
C ASP A 473 9.29 30.63 23.93
N LYS A 474 9.10 31.26 22.75
CA LYS A 474 8.20 32.42 22.60
C LYS A 474 6.75 32.04 22.90
N GLN A 475 6.21 30.98 22.27
CA GLN A 475 4.82 30.57 22.46
C GLN A 475 4.56 30.12 23.91
N TYR A 476 5.51 29.44 24.54
CA TYR A 476 5.40 28.99 25.92
C TYR A 476 5.46 30.15 26.90
N LYS A 477 6.33 31.14 26.67
CA LYS A 477 6.40 32.37 27.50
C LYS A 477 5.10 33.19 27.42
N GLU A 478 4.45 33.23 26.25
CA GLU A 478 3.21 33.99 26.05
C GLU A 478 1.98 33.27 26.63
N SER A 479 1.91 31.94 26.53
CA SER A 479 0.72 31.15 26.83
C SER A 479 0.78 30.45 28.22
N GLY A 480 1.95 30.09 28.70
CA GLY A 480 2.14 29.20 29.82
C GLY A 480 1.68 27.76 29.56
N ASP A 481 1.27 27.42 28.33
CA ASP A 481 0.71 26.13 27.95
C ASP A 481 1.72 25.36 27.12
N PHE A 482 2.35 24.33 27.72
CA PHE A 482 3.33 23.46 27.04
C PHE A 482 2.72 22.73 25.86
N THR A 483 1.56 22.11 26.05
CA THR A 483 0.90 21.29 25.02
C THR A 483 0.52 22.13 23.81
N LYS A 484 -0.05 23.32 24.03
CA LYS A 484 -0.39 24.25 22.96
C LYS A 484 0.86 24.70 22.21
N SER A 485 1.91 25.08 22.92
CA SER A 485 3.18 25.53 22.31
C SER A 485 3.85 24.43 21.47
N MET A 486 3.79 23.16 21.94
CA MET A 486 4.27 22.02 21.16
C MET A 486 3.40 21.76 19.93
N LYS A 487 2.07 21.90 20.01
CA LYS A 487 1.17 21.77 18.85
C LYS A 487 1.46 22.84 17.79
N ASP A 488 1.75 24.06 18.19
CA ASP A 488 2.13 25.16 17.27
C ASP A 488 3.45 24.85 16.54
N VAL A 489 4.46 24.34 17.27
CA VAL A 489 5.74 23.89 16.69
C VAL A 489 5.54 22.76 15.69
N VAL A 490 4.77 21.74 16.08
CA VAL A 490 4.47 20.57 15.24
C VAL A 490 3.71 20.98 13.98
N SER A 491 2.72 21.87 14.12
CA SER A 491 1.97 22.41 12.97
C SER A 491 2.92 23.10 11.96
N GLY A 492 3.84 23.91 12.44
CA GLY A 492 4.88 24.52 11.61
C GLY A 492 5.81 23.51 10.94
N ALA A 493 6.16 22.44 11.62
CA ALA A 493 7.00 21.38 11.06
C ALA A 493 6.27 20.60 9.95
N LEU A 494 4.99 20.25 10.13
CA LEU A 494 4.17 19.56 9.14
C LEU A 494 3.88 20.39 7.89
N ALA A 495 3.82 21.73 8.02
CA ALA A 495 3.65 22.65 6.90
C ALA A 495 4.99 23.05 6.24
N SER A 496 6.11 22.63 6.81
CA SER A 496 7.42 22.98 6.28
C SER A 496 7.71 22.30 4.94
N PRO A 497 8.28 23.00 3.96
CA PRO A 497 8.80 22.36 2.75
C PRO A 497 9.75 21.20 3.04
N ARG A 498 10.48 21.21 4.15
CA ARG A 498 11.36 20.10 4.57
C ARG A 498 10.59 18.83 4.92
N PHE A 499 9.36 18.95 5.42
CA PHE A 499 8.49 17.81 5.61
C PHE A 499 7.79 17.41 4.31
N ILE A 500 7.24 18.38 3.60
CA ILE A 500 6.38 18.17 2.42
C ILE A 500 7.16 17.59 1.24
N MET A 501 8.42 18.03 1.01
CA MET A 501 9.24 17.58 -0.12
C MET A 501 9.93 16.24 0.21
N VAL A 502 9.72 15.22 -0.62
CA VAL A 502 10.31 13.89 -0.44
C VAL A 502 11.82 13.89 -0.61
N HIS A 503 12.31 14.62 -1.61
CA HIS A 503 13.73 14.80 -1.84
C HIS A 503 14.13 16.20 -1.38
N ASN A 504 14.79 16.29 -0.24
CA ASN A 504 15.42 17.53 0.18
C ASN A 504 16.84 17.57 -0.41
N LYS A 505 17.24 18.74 -0.91
CA LYS A 505 18.67 19.08 -0.90
C LYS A 505 19.06 18.95 0.56
N ALA A 506 19.73 17.86 0.91
CA ALA A 506 20.16 17.66 2.28
C ALA A 506 20.88 18.95 2.71
N SER A 507 20.56 19.43 3.89
CA SER A 507 21.38 20.43 4.51
C SER A 507 22.81 19.87 4.51
N ASP A 508 23.77 20.66 4.07
CA ASP A 508 25.21 20.31 4.10
C ASP A 508 25.69 19.95 5.52
N ALA A 509 24.80 19.90 6.49
CA ALA A 509 25.03 19.70 7.92
C ALA A 509 25.34 18.25 8.30
N SER A 510 25.10 17.24 7.45
CA SER A 510 25.40 15.84 7.79
C SER A 510 26.34 15.22 6.77
N PRO A 511 27.50 14.65 7.22
CA PRO A 511 28.40 13.91 6.34
C PRO A 511 27.72 12.69 5.68
N ASN A 512 26.62 12.19 6.28
CA ASN A 512 25.91 10.99 5.84
C ASN A 512 24.60 11.32 5.07
N HIS A 513 24.48 12.52 4.48
CA HIS A 513 23.27 12.94 3.77
C HIS A 513 22.82 11.96 2.65
N ALA A 514 23.77 11.29 1.98
CA ALA A 514 23.45 10.28 0.97
C ALA A 514 22.70 9.09 1.57
N SER A 515 23.06 8.65 2.78
CA SER A 515 22.37 7.56 3.49
C SER A 515 20.97 7.98 3.94
N PHE A 516 20.77 9.22 4.42
CA PHE A 516 19.44 9.72 4.76
C PHE A 516 18.54 9.87 3.53
N ASN A 517 19.09 10.30 2.40
CA ASN A 517 18.36 10.35 1.13
C ASN A 517 17.96 8.95 0.65
N LEU A 518 18.85 7.96 0.81
CA LEU A 518 18.56 6.57 0.47
C LEU A 518 17.47 5.99 1.40
N ALA A 519 17.57 6.22 2.72
CA ALA A 519 16.53 5.83 3.67
C ALA A 519 15.16 6.42 3.29
N THR A 520 15.12 7.69 2.91
CA THR A 520 13.91 8.38 2.47
C THR A 520 13.34 7.76 1.20
N ARG A 521 14.16 7.57 0.15
CA ARG A 521 13.70 6.95 -1.10
C ARG A 521 13.16 5.55 -0.88
N LEU A 522 13.88 4.75 -0.10
CA LEU A 522 13.49 3.38 0.21
C LEU A 522 12.16 3.32 0.94
N SER A 523 11.96 4.16 1.95
CA SER A 523 10.72 4.18 2.72
C SER A 523 9.53 4.71 1.91
N PHE A 524 9.70 5.74 1.10
CA PHE A 524 8.63 6.22 0.22
C PHE A 524 8.30 5.24 -0.90
N PHE A 525 9.29 4.53 -1.43
CA PHE A 525 9.04 3.49 -2.43
C PHE A 525 8.24 2.32 -1.85
N LEU A 526 8.69 1.74 -0.72
CA LEU A 526 8.11 0.50 -0.19
C LEU A 526 6.95 0.73 0.80
N TRP A 527 6.95 1.86 1.52
CA TRP A 527 5.94 2.12 2.55
C TRP A 527 5.08 3.36 2.25
N SER A 528 5.41 4.12 1.19
CA SER A 528 4.77 5.43 0.89
C SER A 528 4.69 6.32 2.14
N SER A 529 5.75 6.32 2.95
CA SER A 529 5.82 6.98 4.25
C SER A 529 7.26 7.32 4.62
N ILE A 530 7.45 7.99 5.77
CA ILE A 530 8.75 8.34 6.33
C ILE A 530 9.55 7.08 6.77
N PRO A 531 10.89 7.15 6.81
CA PRO A 531 11.74 6.10 7.37
C PRO A 531 11.43 5.88 8.86
N ASP A 532 11.54 4.63 9.31
CA ASP A 532 11.52 4.31 10.73
C ASP A 532 12.86 4.60 11.42
N ASP A 533 12.86 4.53 12.76
CA ASP A 533 14.05 4.83 13.57
C ASP A 533 15.20 3.88 13.23
N GLY A 534 14.93 2.62 12.84
CA GLY A 534 15.97 1.67 12.41
C GLY A 534 16.71 2.13 11.17
N LEU A 535 15.99 2.61 10.15
CA LEU A 535 16.59 3.17 8.94
C LEU A 535 17.34 4.48 9.23
N LEU A 536 16.80 5.35 10.09
CA LEU A 536 17.44 6.62 10.47
C LEU A 536 18.75 6.37 11.22
N VAL A 537 18.81 5.41 12.13
CA VAL A 537 20.03 5.03 12.85
C VAL A 537 21.10 4.47 11.91
N LEU A 538 20.72 3.63 10.93
CA LEU A 538 21.65 3.12 9.92
C LEU A 538 22.14 4.23 8.98
N ALA A 539 21.24 5.17 8.65
CA ALA A 539 21.59 6.35 7.84
C ALA A 539 22.58 7.26 8.56
N GLU A 540 22.38 7.52 9.86
CA GLU A 540 23.28 8.32 10.71
C GLU A 540 24.67 7.72 10.77
N LYS A 541 24.78 6.39 10.79
CA LYS A 541 26.04 5.67 10.77
C LYS A 541 26.65 5.50 9.37
N GLY A 542 26.00 6.00 8.32
CA GLY A 542 26.42 5.83 6.92
C GLY A 542 26.33 4.39 6.39
N LYS A 543 25.74 3.46 7.16
CA LYS A 543 25.74 2.03 6.86
C LYS A 543 24.78 1.61 5.74
N LEU A 544 23.82 2.43 5.37
CA LEU A 544 22.91 2.11 4.24
C LEU A 544 23.59 2.13 2.87
N GLN A 545 24.85 2.62 2.79
CA GLN A 545 25.63 2.55 1.56
C GLN A 545 26.33 1.18 1.37
N ASP A 546 26.31 0.33 2.39
CA ASP A 546 26.79 -1.04 2.34
C ASP A 546 25.72 -1.92 1.65
N PRO A 547 26.05 -2.63 0.55
CA PRO A 547 25.08 -3.44 -0.18
C PRO A 547 24.42 -4.53 0.65
N GLU A 548 25.16 -5.21 1.53
CA GLU A 548 24.61 -6.29 2.38
C GLU A 548 23.63 -5.73 3.42
N VAL A 549 23.97 -4.58 4.02
CA VAL A 549 23.08 -3.88 4.96
C VAL A 549 21.82 -3.40 4.24
N LEU A 550 21.97 -2.82 3.04
CA LEU A 550 20.84 -2.36 2.23
C LEU A 550 19.92 -3.52 1.88
N GLU A 551 20.46 -4.64 1.39
CA GLU A 551 19.69 -5.84 1.05
C GLU A 551 18.92 -6.37 2.27
N GLY A 552 19.57 -6.48 3.43
CA GLY A 552 18.93 -6.89 4.67
C GLY A 552 17.79 -5.94 5.10
N GLN A 553 17.92 -4.62 4.85
CA GLN A 553 16.83 -3.67 5.10
C GLN A 553 15.69 -3.83 4.11
N VAL A 554 15.96 -4.07 2.84
CA VAL A 554 14.91 -4.36 1.84
C VAL A 554 14.11 -5.60 2.25
N ASP A 555 14.77 -6.69 2.64
CA ASP A 555 14.10 -7.90 3.11
C ASP A 555 13.23 -7.65 4.35
N ARG A 556 13.75 -6.90 5.32
CA ARG A 556 12.98 -6.49 6.50
C ARG A 556 11.73 -5.69 6.11
N MET A 557 11.89 -4.73 5.22
CA MET A 557 10.82 -3.84 4.79
C MET A 557 9.75 -4.56 3.96
N LEU A 558 10.15 -5.51 3.12
CA LEU A 558 9.22 -6.35 2.35
C LEU A 558 8.43 -7.32 3.24
N ASN A 559 8.93 -7.63 4.44
CA ASN A 559 8.23 -8.45 5.44
C ASN A 559 7.47 -7.61 6.48
N ASP A 560 7.58 -6.28 6.45
CA ASP A 560 6.81 -5.37 7.31
C ASP A 560 5.43 -5.10 6.70
N ARG A 561 4.39 -5.08 7.52
CA ARG A 561 3.00 -4.84 7.06
C ARG A 561 2.80 -3.48 6.39
N ARG A 562 3.65 -2.49 6.65
CA ARG A 562 3.62 -1.18 5.96
C ARG A 562 3.83 -1.29 4.45
N VAL A 563 4.41 -2.39 3.95
CA VAL A 563 4.54 -2.64 2.51
C VAL A 563 3.19 -2.83 1.81
N LYS A 564 2.10 -3.02 2.56
CA LYS A 564 0.73 -2.92 2.04
C LYS A 564 0.49 -1.58 1.31
N ASN A 565 1.11 -0.49 1.78
CA ASN A 565 1.02 0.81 1.12
C ASN A 565 1.60 0.81 -0.30
N PHE A 566 2.65 0.01 -0.56
CA PHE A 566 3.15 -0.21 -1.93
C PHE A 566 2.09 -0.91 -2.78
N CYS A 567 1.51 -2.01 -2.31
CA CYS A 567 0.47 -2.72 -3.03
C CYS A 567 -0.76 -1.82 -3.27
N ASP A 568 -1.19 -1.04 -2.27
CA ASP A 568 -2.33 -0.12 -2.34
C ASP A 568 -2.10 1.09 -3.26
N SER A 569 -0.84 1.45 -3.52
CA SER A 569 -0.47 2.57 -4.39
C SER A 569 -0.06 2.12 -5.79
N PHE A 570 0.92 1.21 -5.90
CA PHE A 570 1.46 0.79 -7.19
C PHE A 570 0.45 0.02 -8.04
N ALA A 571 -0.13 -1.05 -7.51
CA ALA A 571 -0.96 -1.97 -8.30
C ALA A 571 -2.21 -1.29 -8.89
N PRO A 572 -3.02 -0.50 -8.14
CA PRO A 572 -4.17 0.18 -8.70
C PRO A 572 -3.82 1.18 -9.79
N GLN A 573 -2.68 1.86 -9.67
CA GLN A 573 -2.21 2.86 -10.64
C GLN A 573 -1.62 2.20 -11.87
N TRP A 574 -0.79 1.18 -11.72
CA TRP A 574 -0.26 0.38 -12.82
C TRP A 574 -1.38 -0.21 -13.67
N LEU A 575 -2.37 -0.85 -13.04
CA LEU A 575 -3.53 -1.47 -13.71
C LEU A 575 -4.55 -0.43 -14.22
N LYS A 576 -4.41 0.85 -13.87
CA LYS A 576 -5.37 1.92 -14.16
C LYS A 576 -6.78 1.60 -13.63
N ILE A 577 -6.88 0.86 -12.52
CA ILE A 577 -8.12 0.27 -12.02
C ILE A 577 -9.17 1.33 -11.62
N ASN A 578 -8.73 2.55 -11.29
CA ASN A 578 -9.62 3.68 -10.97
C ASN A 578 -10.54 4.06 -12.14
N ASN A 579 -10.18 3.71 -13.40
CA ASN A 579 -11.01 3.97 -14.56
C ASN A 579 -12.35 3.21 -14.50
N LEU A 580 -12.41 2.13 -13.71
CA LEU A 580 -13.67 1.41 -13.48
C LEU A 580 -14.73 2.30 -12.82
N VAL A 581 -14.35 3.28 -12.01
CA VAL A 581 -15.28 4.21 -11.33
C VAL A 581 -16.07 5.04 -12.33
N SER A 582 -15.42 5.43 -13.43
CA SER A 582 -16.05 6.21 -14.52
C SER A 582 -16.67 5.33 -15.61
N ALA A 583 -16.41 4.02 -15.60
CA ALA A 583 -17.03 3.10 -16.53
C ALA A 583 -18.53 2.92 -16.21
N SER A 584 -19.37 3.32 -17.14
CA SER A 584 -20.83 3.34 -16.97
C SER A 584 -21.51 2.53 -18.07
N PRO A 585 -21.64 1.19 -17.92
CA PRO A 585 -22.51 0.40 -18.78
C PRO A 585 -23.93 1.02 -18.81
N ASP A 586 -24.59 0.99 -19.96
CA ASP A 586 -25.93 1.60 -20.08
C ASP A 586 -26.92 0.98 -19.09
N PHE A 587 -27.49 1.83 -18.27
CA PHE A 587 -28.37 1.42 -17.19
C PHE A 587 -29.64 0.70 -17.67
N LYS A 588 -30.22 1.13 -18.78
CA LYS A 588 -31.47 0.53 -19.31
C LYS A 588 -31.22 -0.89 -19.81
N THR A 589 -30.09 -1.09 -20.49
CA THR A 589 -29.69 -2.37 -21.11
C THR A 589 -29.07 -3.32 -20.09
N HIS A 590 -28.33 -2.79 -19.09
CA HIS A 590 -27.51 -3.57 -18.18
C HIS A 590 -27.88 -3.35 -16.70
N ARG A 591 -29.20 -3.27 -16.44
CA ARG A 591 -29.75 -3.06 -15.10
C ARG A 591 -29.15 -4.01 -14.05
N ASN A 592 -28.95 -5.28 -14.42
CA ASN A 592 -28.41 -6.31 -13.51
C ASN A 592 -26.97 -6.05 -13.07
N TYR A 593 -26.23 -5.19 -13.75
CA TYR A 593 -24.89 -4.78 -13.30
C TYR A 593 -24.99 -3.86 -12.07
N TYR A 594 -25.97 -2.98 -12.04
CA TYR A 594 -26.17 -1.98 -10.98
C TYR A 594 -27.00 -2.49 -9.82
N PHE A 595 -28.03 -3.32 -10.09
CA PHE A 595 -28.94 -3.82 -9.07
C PHE A 595 -28.63 -5.27 -8.69
N GLY A 596 -28.61 -5.56 -7.39
CA GLY A 596 -28.94 -6.86 -6.85
C GLY A 596 -30.47 -7.02 -6.81
N GLY A 597 -30.98 -8.22 -6.54
CA GLY A 597 -32.41 -8.55 -6.63
C GLY A 597 -33.41 -7.75 -5.76
N ASP A 598 -32.97 -6.74 -5.04
CA ASP A 598 -33.76 -5.94 -4.09
C ASP A 598 -33.96 -4.48 -4.49
N ASP A 599 -33.84 -4.13 -5.77
CA ASP A 599 -34.07 -2.79 -6.36
C ASP A 599 -33.27 -1.62 -5.74
N LYS A 600 -32.36 -1.89 -4.81
CA LYS A 600 -31.49 -0.85 -4.25
C LYS A 600 -30.26 -0.69 -5.13
N ILE A 601 -30.00 0.54 -5.58
CA ILE A 601 -28.78 0.89 -6.33
C ILE A 601 -27.58 0.46 -5.52
N SER A 602 -26.86 -0.51 -6.04
CA SER A 602 -25.61 -0.92 -5.46
C SER A 602 -24.59 -1.15 -6.56
N TYR A 603 -23.62 -0.31 -6.66
CA TYR A 603 -22.42 -0.55 -7.47
C TYR A 603 -21.61 -1.76 -6.98
N LYS A 604 -22.26 -2.74 -6.40
CA LYS A 604 -21.65 -3.88 -5.69
C LYS A 604 -20.76 -4.69 -6.60
N ARG A 605 -21.17 -4.96 -7.86
CA ARG A 605 -20.39 -5.79 -8.78
C ARG A 605 -19.11 -5.12 -9.21
N GLY A 606 -19.16 -3.86 -9.62
CA GLY A 606 -17.97 -3.08 -9.95
C GLY A 606 -16.97 -3.01 -8.80
N MET A 607 -17.46 -2.84 -7.56
CA MET A 607 -16.60 -2.84 -6.37
C MET A 607 -15.89 -4.18 -6.16
N HIS A 608 -16.60 -5.31 -6.30
CA HIS A 608 -15.99 -6.62 -6.18
C HIS A 608 -15.01 -6.87 -7.32
N MET A 609 -15.34 -6.44 -8.55
CA MET A 609 -14.44 -6.55 -9.70
C MET A 609 -13.12 -5.83 -9.49
N MET A 610 -13.12 -4.64 -8.87
CA MET A 610 -11.88 -3.90 -8.56
C MET A 610 -10.96 -4.67 -7.63
N LEU A 611 -11.51 -5.47 -6.72
CA LEU A 611 -10.73 -6.16 -5.69
C LEU A 611 -10.05 -7.45 -6.21
N GLU A 612 -10.62 -8.11 -7.21
CA GLU A 612 -10.08 -9.35 -7.78
C GLU A 612 -8.63 -9.21 -8.28
N PRO A 613 -8.30 -8.31 -9.22
CA PRO A 613 -6.92 -8.16 -9.71
C PRO A 613 -5.95 -7.65 -8.63
N LEU A 614 -6.43 -6.87 -7.65
CA LEU A 614 -5.60 -6.39 -6.55
C LEU A 614 -5.23 -7.51 -5.59
N LEU A 615 -6.16 -8.42 -5.25
CA LEU A 615 -5.86 -9.59 -4.44
C LEU A 615 -4.95 -10.59 -5.17
N ASN A 616 -5.08 -10.71 -6.50
CA ASN A 616 -4.16 -11.50 -7.31
C ASN A 616 -2.74 -10.91 -7.24
N PHE A 617 -2.60 -9.59 -7.38
CA PHE A 617 -1.31 -8.91 -7.25
C PHE A 617 -0.71 -9.11 -5.84
N GLU A 618 -1.49 -8.91 -4.79
CA GLU A 618 -1.04 -9.11 -3.41
C GLU A 618 -0.60 -10.56 -3.14
N THR A 619 -1.25 -11.54 -3.79
CA THR A 619 -0.85 -12.95 -3.69
C THR A 619 0.52 -13.18 -4.32
N VAL A 620 0.73 -12.67 -5.54
CA VAL A 620 2.03 -12.73 -6.22
C VAL A 620 3.11 -12.06 -5.39
N PHE A 621 2.79 -10.94 -4.74
CA PHE A 621 3.70 -10.22 -3.86
C PHE A 621 4.01 -11.00 -2.57
N ILE A 622 2.99 -11.41 -1.80
CA ILE A 622 3.16 -12.07 -0.48
C ILE A 622 3.88 -13.41 -0.64
N GLU A 623 3.49 -14.21 -1.63
CA GLU A 623 4.05 -15.54 -1.88
C GLU A 623 5.36 -15.49 -2.70
N ASN A 624 5.83 -14.30 -3.06
CA ASN A 624 6.98 -14.08 -3.94
C ASN A 624 6.94 -14.96 -5.19
N ARG A 625 5.84 -14.87 -5.93
CA ARG A 625 5.60 -15.67 -7.14
C ARG A 625 6.13 -14.95 -8.38
N PRO A 626 6.36 -15.67 -9.48
CA PRO A 626 6.73 -15.03 -10.75
C PRO A 626 5.68 -14.04 -11.23
N ILE A 627 6.11 -12.88 -11.74
CA ILE A 627 5.17 -11.88 -12.30
C ILE A 627 4.40 -12.43 -13.52
N MET A 628 4.84 -13.51 -14.14
CA MET A 628 4.14 -14.20 -15.22
C MET A 628 2.74 -14.65 -14.79
N GLU A 629 2.53 -14.89 -13.50
CA GLU A 629 1.21 -15.21 -12.95
C GLU A 629 0.25 -14.01 -12.92
N LEU A 630 0.74 -12.79 -13.15
CA LEU A 630 -0.11 -11.63 -13.43
C LEU A 630 -0.72 -11.69 -14.83
N VAL A 631 -0.14 -12.47 -15.74
CA VAL A 631 -0.68 -12.77 -17.08
C VAL A 631 -1.58 -14.00 -17.04
N ASP A 632 -1.09 -15.08 -16.45
CA ASP A 632 -1.80 -16.37 -16.39
C ASP A 632 -1.53 -17.08 -15.07
N SER A 633 -2.53 -17.17 -14.20
CA SER A 633 -2.46 -17.85 -12.91
C SER A 633 -3.44 -19.03 -12.85
N ASP A 634 -3.09 -20.05 -12.06
CA ASP A 634 -3.95 -21.19 -11.74
C ASP A 634 -4.92 -20.91 -10.59
N PHE A 635 -4.99 -19.65 -10.16
CA PHE A 635 -5.88 -19.17 -9.09
C PHE A 635 -6.40 -17.77 -9.39
N THR A 636 -7.48 -17.43 -8.71
CA THR A 636 -7.97 -16.05 -8.53
C THR A 636 -8.65 -15.92 -7.16
N TYR A 637 -9.00 -14.71 -6.79
CA TYR A 637 -9.83 -14.43 -5.60
C TYR A 637 -11.22 -13.99 -6.04
N ARG A 638 -12.24 -14.72 -5.61
CA ARG A 638 -13.63 -14.41 -5.94
C ARG A 638 -14.49 -14.33 -4.70
N SER A 639 -15.32 -13.30 -4.66
CA SER A 639 -16.48 -13.28 -3.78
C SER A 639 -17.61 -14.11 -4.39
N HIS A 640 -18.56 -14.53 -3.57
CA HIS A 640 -19.74 -15.26 -4.04
C HIS A 640 -20.47 -14.50 -5.18
N LEU A 641 -20.56 -13.16 -5.06
CA LEU A 641 -21.18 -12.31 -6.07
C LEU A 641 -20.46 -12.35 -7.42
N LEU A 642 -19.14 -12.39 -7.44
CA LEU A 642 -18.35 -12.48 -8.68
C LEU A 642 -18.41 -13.88 -9.28
N GLU A 643 -18.39 -14.93 -8.46
CA GLU A 643 -18.50 -16.30 -8.95
C GLU A 643 -19.82 -16.54 -9.69
N GLU A 644 -20.94 -16.11 -9.11
CA GLU A 644 -22.23 -16.20 -9.77
C GLU A 644 -22.30 -15.35 -11.05
N TRP A 645 -21.69 -14.16 -11.01
CA TRP A 645 -21.66 -13.26 -12.16
C TRP A 645 -20.95 -13.88 -13.36
N TYR A 646 -19.79 -14.46 -13.15
CA TYR A 646 -19.02 -15.10 -14.24
C TYR A 646 -19.65 -16.38 -14.75
N GLN A 647 -20.48 -17.04 -13.95
CA GLN A 647 -21.28 -18.20 -14.35
C GLN A 647 -22.58 -17.80 -15.07
N GLY A 648 -22.80 -16.52 -15.32
CA GLY A 648 -24.01 -16.02 -15.99
C GLY A 648 -25.30 -16.15 -15.17
N ARG A 649 -25.20 -16.45 -13.86
CA ARG A 649 -26.36 -16.53 -12.99
C ARG A 649 -26.77 -15.13 -12.55
N ALA A 650 -28.09 -14.86 -12.59
CA ALA A 650 -28.61 -13.67 -11.93
C ALA A 650 -28.50 -13.90 -10.43
N ALA A 651 -27.78 -13.01 -9.73
CA ALA A 651 -27.74 -13.08 -8.27
C ALA A 651 -29.15 -12.92 -7.71
N THR A 652 -29.71 -14.02 -7.23
CA THR A 652 -31.06 -14.11 -6.67
C THR A 652 -31.10 -13.72 -5.19
N TYR A 653 -29.99 -13.25 -4.64
CA TYR A 653 -29.85 -13.00 -3.21
C TYR A 653 -29.95 -11.53 -2.86
N SER A 654 -30.92 -11.18 -2.06
CA SER A 654 -30.90 -10.12 -1.07
C SER A 654 -29.78 -10.38 -0.04
N ILE A 655 -28.55 -10.47 -0.48
CA ILE A 655 -27.45 -10.51 0.45
C ILE A 655 -27.28 -9.06 0.94
N ASN A 656 -27.48 -8.84 2.22
CA ASN A 656 -26.98 -7.68 2.93
C ASN A 656 -25.44 -7.72 2.84
N VAL A 657 -24.92 -7.39 1.66
CA VAL A 657 -23.49 -7.38 1.42
C VAL A 657 -22.94 -6.23 2.23
N ASN A 658 -22.38 -6.58 3.38
CA ASN A 658 -21.66 -5.64 4.19
C ASN A 658 -20.43 -5.20 3.39
N LEU A 659 -20.49 -4.03 2.76
CA LEU A 659 -19.37 -3.47 2.00
C LEU A 659 -18.14 -3.20 2.87
N ARG A 660 -18.30 -3.31 4.19
CA ARG A 660 -17.22 -3.18 5.16
C ARG A 660 -16.41 -4.47 5.30
N ASP A 661 -17.00 -5.62 4.98
CA ASP A 661 -16.40 -6.93 5.22
C ASP A 661 -16.86 -7.90 4.12
N ILE A 662 -16.19 -7.83 2.98
CA ILE A 662 -16.46 -8.68 1.83
C ILE A 662 -15.51 -9.87 1.88
N GLU A 663 -16.06 -11.07 1.86
CA GLU A 663 -15.27 -12.30 1.81
C GLU A 663 -14.91 -12.64 0.36
N PHE A 664 -13.60 -12.78 0.14
CA PHE A 664 -13.00 -13.30 -1.09
C PHE A 664 -12.30 -14.63 -0.79
N THR A 665 -12.66 -15.65 -1.56
CA THR A 665 -12.06 -16.99 -1.43
C THR A 665 -11.10 -17.25 -2.59
N ARG A 666 -9.91 -17.75 -2.28
CA ARG A 666 -8.96 -18.23 -3.28
C ARG A 666 -9.57 -19.40 -4.03
N THR A 667 -9.84 -19.20 -5.30
CA THR A 667 -10.49 -20.16 -6.19
C THR A 667 -9.44 -20.74 -7.14
N PRO A 668 -9.16 -22.04 -7.11
CA PRO A 668 -8.30 -22.67 -8.11
C PRO A 668 -8.98 -22.66 -9.47
N LEU A 669 -8.23 -22.35 -10.51
CA LEU A 669 -8.71 -22.25 -11.89
C LEU A 669 -8.20 -23.43 -12.71
N LYS A 670 -9.11 -24.20 -13.29
CA LYS A 670 -8.81 -25.22 -14.31
C LYS A 670 -8.92 -24.66 -15.72
N ASP A 671 -9.71 -23.60 -15.85
CA ASP A 671 -10.01 -22.95 -17.12
C ASP A 671 -9.12 -21.70 -17.29
N ARG A 672 -8.13 -21.80 -18.14
CA ARG A 672 -7.17 -20.74 -18.44
C ARG A 672 -7.79 -19.51 -19.14
N ARG A 673 -9.05 -19.55 -19.55
CA ARG A 673 -9.78 -18.34 -19.96
C ARG A 673 -9.85 -17.32 -18.84
N PHE A 674 -9.79 -17.77 -17.59
CA PHE A 674 -9.70 -16.93 -16.41
C PHE A 674 -8.27 -16.96 -15.82
N GLY A 675 -8.00 -16.14 -14.83
CA GLY A 675 -6.68 -16.07 -14.18
C GLY A 675 -5.81 -14.93 -14.71
N GLY A 676 -4.84 -14.54 -13.89
CA GLY A 676 -4.07 -13.30 -14.09
C GLY A 676 -4.93 -12.05 -13.90
N VAL A 677 -4.39 -10.89 -14.27
CA VAL A 677 -5.10 -9.60 -14.20
C VAL A 677 -5.81 -9.24 -15.51
N ILE A 678 -5.30 -9.73 -16.65
CA ILE A 678 -5.74 -9.34 -18.00
C ILE A 678 -7.22 -9.71 -18.22
N THR A 679 -7.65 -10.88 -17.73
CA THR A 679 -8.97 -11.45 -17.98
C THR A 679 -9.98 -11.19 -16.85
N THR A 680 -9.68 -10.28 -15.93
CA THR A 680 -10.61 -9.90 -14.85
C THR A 680 -11.75 -9.02 -15.35
N GLY A 681 -12.91 -9.14 -14.73
CA GLY A 681 -14.07 -8.30 -15.06
C GLY A 681 -13.81 -6.81 -14.94
N ALA A 682 -12.93 -6.40 -14.03
CA ALA A 682 -12.51 -5.01 -13.89
C ALA A 682 -11.91 -4.45 -15.18
N VAL A 683 -10.96 -5.18 -15.77
CA VAL A 683 -10.31 -4.78 -17.03
C VAL A 683 -11.34 -4.73 -18.16
N MET A 684 -12.21 -5.73 -18.25
CA MET A 684 -13.22 -5.78 -19.30
C MET A 684 -14.21 -4.61 -19.23
N VAL A 685 -14.68 -4.27 -18.04
CA VAL A 685 -15.66 -3.18 -17.86
C VAL A 685 -15.01 -1.81 -18.09
N MET A 686 -13.84 -1.55 -17.53
CA MET A 686 -13.20 -0.23 -17.66
C MET A 686 -12.65 0.07 -19.06
N THR A 687 -12.54 -0.96 -19.90
CA THR A 687 -12.10 -0.85 -21.31
C THR A 687 -13.24 -1.04 -22.29
N SER A 688 -14.47 -0.88 -21.85
CA SER A 688 -15.68 -1.00 -22.66
C SER A 688 -16.47 0.30 -22.69
N GLY A 689 -17.31 0.45 -23.70
CA GLY A 689 -18.28 1.52 -23.79
C GLY A 689 -19.60 1.17 -23.08
N PRO A 690 -20.57 2.09 -23.06
CA PRO A 690 -21.86 1.87 -22.40
C PRO A 690 -22.65 0.70 -23.00
N PHE A 691 -22.51 0.42 -24.28
CA PHE A 691 -23.34 -0.52 -25.02
C PHE A 691 -22.60 -1.74 -25.55
N ARG A 692 -21.26 -1.66 -25.69
CA ARG A 692 -20.44 -2.74 -26.26
C ARG A 692 -19.01 -2.73 -25.74
N SER A 693 -18.29 -3.84 -25.95
CA SER A 693 -16.85 -3.93 -25.83
C SER A 693 -16.14 -3.02 -26.84
N LEU A 694 -14.99 -2.49 -26.46
CA LEU A 694 -14.17 -1.62 -27.31
C LEU A 694 -12.79 -2.25 -27.51
N PRO A 695 -12.58 -3.04 -28.59
CA PRO A 695 -11.31 -3.74 -28.85
C PRO A 695 -10.11 -2.79 -28.85
N ILE A 696 -10.24 -1.61 -29.47
CA ILE A 696 -9.16 -0.61 -29.50
C ILE A 696 -8.74 -0.20 -28.09
N THR A 697 -9.71 0.11 -27.22
CA THR A 697 -9.44 0.49 -25.83
C THR A 697 -8.83 -0.68 -25.03
N ARG A 698 -9.30 -1.92 -25.28
CA ARG A 698 -8.73 -3.14 -24.67
C ARG A 698 -7.27 -3.34 -25.11
N GLY A 699 -7.02 -3.21 -26.42
CA GLY A 699 -5.68 -3.32 -26.99
C GLY A 699 -4.73 -2.25 -26.48
N SER A 700 -5.19 -1.00 -26.44
CA SER A 700 -4.44 0.11 -25.86
C SER A 700 -4.10 -0.10 -24.39
N TRP A 701 -5.04 -0.67 -23.59
CA TRP A 701 -4.77 -1.03 -22.20
C TRP A 701 -3.70 -2.12 -22.10
N VAL A 702 -3.80 -3.21 -22.89
CA VAL A 702 -2.79 -4.28 -22.90
C VAL A 702 -1.43 -3.73 -23.32
N SER A 703 -1.37 -2.94 -24.40
CA SER A 703 -0.14 -2.31 -24.86
C SER A 703 0.50 -1.43 -23.78
N SER A 704 -0.30 -0.57 -23.14
CA SER A 704 0.19 0.36 -22.12
C SER A 704 0.58 -0.32 -20.80
N VAL A 705 -0.23 -1.27 -20.32
CA VAL A 705 -0.08 -1.87 -18.99
C VAL A 705 0.84 -3.10 -19.01
N ILE A 706 0.66 -3.99 -19.98
CA ILE A 706 1.43 -5.23 -20.04
C ILE A 706 2.79 -5.01 -20.73
N PHE A 707 2.81 -4.24 -21.82
CA PHE A 707 4.04 -4.02 -22.60
C PHE A 707 4.70 -2.67 -22.38
N ASN A 708 4.10 -1.78 -21.56
CA ASN A 708 4.59 -0.41 -21.33
C ASN A 708 4.89 0.35 -22.66
N ASP A 709 4.02 0.15 -23.63
CA ASP A 709 4.09 0.71 -24.99
C ASP A 709 2.75 1.40 -25.31
N PRO A 710 2.46 2.57 -24.70
CA PRO A 710 1.21 3.27 -24.92
C PRO A 710 1.14 3.74 -26.39
N PRO A 711 0.01 3.49 -27.10
CA PRO A 711 -0.17 4.05 -28.42
C PRO A 711 -0.23 5.57 -28.39
N GLU A 712 0.21 6.20 -29.47
CA GLU A 712 0.04 7.65 -29.63
C GLU A 712 -1.47 8.01 -29.67
N PRO A 713 -1.86 9.20 -29.17
CA PRO A 713 -3.23 9.68 -29.29
C PRO A 713 -3.69 9.68 -30.76
N PRO A 714 -4.96 9.37 -31.04
CA PRO A 714 -5.48 9.46 -32.38
C PRO A 714 -5.41 10.93 -32.87
N PRO A 715 -5.22 11.17 -34.20
CA PRO A 715 -5.33 12.51 -34.75
C PRO A 715 -6.70 13.14 -34.46
N ASP A 716 -6.75 14.45 -34.32
CA ASP A 716 -7.98 15.21 -33.95
C ASP A 716 -9.12 15.06 -34.97
N ASP A 717 -8.82 14.72 -36.21
CA ASP A 717 -9.77 14.58 -37.32
C ASP A 717 -10.31 13.15 -37.50
N VAL A 718 -9.99 12.22 -36.60
CA VAL A 718 -10.51 10.83 -36.67
C VAL A 718 -11.94 10.79 -36.11
N PRO A 719 -12.94 10.39 -36.92
CA PRO A 719 -14.30 10.28 -36.41
C PRO A 719 -14.43 9.19 -35.36
N ASP A 720 -15.12 9.50 -34.29
CA ASP A 720 -15.45 8.50 -33.27
C ASP A 720 -16.28 7.36 -33.87
N LEU A 721 -15.86 6.10 -33.63
CA LEU A 721 -16.71 4.95 -33.90
C LEU A 721 -17.95 5.03 -33.04
N LYS A 722 -19.14 5.02 -33.67
CA LYS A 722 -20.43 5.09 -32.92
C LYS A 722 -20.43 4.07 -31.79
N ALA A 723 -20.82 4.54 -30.61
CA ALA A 723 -20.77 3.78 -29.38
C ALA A 723 -21.76 2.60 -29.30
N ASP A 724 -22.74 2.51 -30.21
CA ASP A 724 -23.78 1.49 -30.24
C ASP A 724 -23.62 0.47 -31.36
N ASP A 725 -24.20 -0.72 -31.16
CA ASP A 725 -24.19 -1.81 -32.15
C ASP A 725 -25.29 -1.66 -33.21
N SER A 726 -26.09 -0.60 -33.23
CA SER A 726 -27.22 -0.46 -34.14
C SER A 726 -26.82 -0.44 -35.60
N THR A 727 -25.69 0.17 -35.92
CA THR A 727 -25.11 0.17 -37.27
C THR A 727 -24.59 -1.21 -37.64
N LEU A 728 -23.87 -1.89 -36.75
CA LEU A 728 -23.34 -3.24 -36.97
C LEU A 728 -24.48 -4.26 -37.18
N GLN A 729 -25.58 -4.14 -36.43
CA GLN A 729 -26.76 -5.00 -36.63
C GLN A 729 -27.41 -4.81 -38.01
N LYS A 730 -27.53 -3.56 -38.45
CA LYS A 730 -28.12 -3.25 -39.78
C LYS A 730 -27.23 -3.72 -40.92
N GLU A 731 -25.92 -3.64 -40.80
CA GLU A 731 -24.93 -4.00 -41.80
C GLU A 731 -24.57 -5.49 -41.76
N GLY A 732 -24.98 -6.24 -40.72
CA GLY A 732 -24.64 -7.66 -40.53
C GLY A 732 -23.14 -7.91 -40.36
N LEU A 733 -22.41 -6.91 -39.81
CA LEU A 733 -20.97 -6.95 -39.64
C LEU A 733 -20.57 -7.25 -38.21
N THR A 734 -19.42 -7.90 -38.02
CA THR A 734 -18.73 -7.97 -36.70
C THR A 734 -17.97 -6.67 -36.41
N VAL A 735 -17.60 -6.44 -35.15
CA VAL A 735 -16.76 -5.31 -34.76
C VAL A 735 -15.42 -5.35 -35.51
N ARG A 736 -14.82 -6.55 -35.69
CA ARG A 736 -13.57 -6.73 -36.43
C ARG A 736 -13.72 -6.31 -37.89
N GLN A 737 -14.78 -6.75 -38.58
CA GLN A 737 -15.00 -6.38 -39.96
C GLN A 737 -15.18 -4.89 -40.15
N LYS A 738 -15.84 -4.22 -39.20
CA LYS A 738 -16.03 -2.76 -39.25
C LYS A 738 -14.73 -2.00 -38.99
N LEU A 739 -13.91 -2.48 -38.05
CA LEU A 739 -12.60 -1.90 -37.75
C LEU A 739 -11.63 -2.10 -38.94
N ASN A 740 -11.64 -3.26 -39.59
CA ASN A 740 -10.83 -3.51 -40.78
C ASN A 740 -11.16 -2.51 -41.91
N GLN A 741 -12.44 -2.19 -42.13
CA GLN A 741 -12.83 -1.13 -43.09
C GLN A 741 -12.28 0.25 -42.71
N HIS A 742 -12.23 0.57 -41.39
CA HIS A 742 -11.66 1.82 -40.90
C HIS A 742 -10.12 1.86 -41.02
N SER A 743 -9.45 0.73 -40.81
CA SER A 743 -7.98 0.63 -40.87
C SER A 743 -7.41 0.55 -42.29
N GLU A 744 -8.26 0.55 -43.34
CA GLU A 744 -7.82 0.70 -44.76
C GLU A 744 -7.22 2.08 -45.00
N ASP A 745 -7.55 3.10 -44.24
CA ASP A 745 -6.86 4.40 -44.28
C ASP A 745 -5.43 4.26 -43.75
N SER A 746 -4.47 4.61 -44.59
CA SER A 746 -3.03 4.50 -44.30
C SER A 746 -2.59 5.28 -43.04
N ARG A 747 -3.34 6.29 -42.62
CA ARG A 747 -3.10 7.08 -41.42
C ARG A 747 -3.46 6.29 -40.13
N CYS A 748 -4.44 5.37 -40.26
CA CYS A 748 -4.95 4.56 -39.15
C CYS A 748 -4.27 3.20 -39.03
N ALA A 749 -3.86 2.65 -40.20
CA ALA A 749 -3.34 1.29 -40.32
C ALA A 749 -2.17 0.96 -39.39
N GLY A 750 -1.23 1.91 -39.20
CA GLY A 750 -0.02 1.69 -38.40
C GLY A 750 -0.31 1.44 -36.92
N CYS A 751 -1.24 2.21 -36.34
CA CYS A 751 -1.64 2.05 -34.94
C CYS A 751 -2.55 0.82 -34.76
N HIS A 752 -3.52 0.63 -35.66
CA HIS A 752 -4.47 -0.49 -35.61
C HIS A 752 -3.77 -1.85 -35.69
N LYS A 753 -2.76 -1.99 -36.56
CA LYS A 753 -1.97 -3.21 -36.68
C LYS A 753 -1.33 -3.67 -35.37
N LYS A 754 -0.95 -2.71 -34.51
CA LYS A 754 -0.36 -2.99 -33.19
C LYS A 754 -1.39 -3.27 -32.11
N ILE A 755 -2.49 -2.51 -32.10
CA ILE A 755 -3.45 -2.50 -31.00
C ILE A 755 -4.55 -3.56 -31.20
N ASP A 756 -5.04 -3.72 -32.43
CA ASP A 756 -6.20 -4.55 -32.71
C ASP A 756 -6.02 -6.02 -32.32
N PRO A 757 -4.89 -6.70 -32.63
CA PRO A 757 -4.69 -8.08 -32.20
C PRO A 757 -4.79 -8.24 -30.67
N LEU A 758 -4.23 -7.28 -29.92
CA LEU A 758 -4.25 -7.30 -28.45
C LEU A 758 -5.68 -7.15 -27.91
N GLY A 759 -6.49 -6.31 -28.56
CA GLY A 759 -7.87 -6.07 -28.15
C GLY A 759 -8.81 -7.18 -28.56
N PHE A 760 -8.67 -7.70 -29.78
CA PHE A 760 -9.50 -8.80 -30.27
C PHE A 760 -9.27 -10.10 -29.49
N ALA A 761 -8.07 -10.36 -28.97
CA ALA A 761 -7.80 -11.48 -28.08
C ALA A 761 -8.78 -11.56 -26.89
N LEU A 762 -9.36 -10.41 -26.47
CA LEU A 762 -10.25 -10.27 -25.32
C LEU A 762 -11.74 -10.16 -25.72
N GLU A 763 -12.12 -10.29 -27.01
CA GLU A 763 -13.50 -10.07 -27.46
C GLU A 763 -14.47 -11.19 -27.08
N ASN A 764 -13.97 -12.36 -26.66
CA ASN A 764 -14.82 -13.36 -26.02
C ASN A 764 -15.38 -12.93 -24.65
N TYR A 765 -14.91 -11.82 -24.10
CA TYR A 765 -15.55 -11.21 -22.92
C TYR A 765 -16.48 -10.08 -23.38
N ASP A 766 -17.73 -10.11 -22.89
CA ASP A 766 -18.66 -9.00 -23.11
C ASP A 766 -18.20 -7.74 -22.35
N LEU A 767 -18.95 -6.65 -22.50
CA LEU A 767 -18.63 -5.39 -21.82
C LEU A 767 -18.72 -5.45 -20.29
N LEU A 768 -19.31 -6.52 -19.75
CA LEU A 768 -19.49 -6.75 -18.31
C LEU A 768 -18.53 -7.85 -17.77
N GLY A 769 -17.57 -8.29 -18.58
CA GLY A 769 -16.56 -9.29 -18.21
C GLY A 769 -17.05 -10.74 -18.23
N ARG A 770 -18.22 -11.04 -18.83
CA ARG A 770 -18.74 -12.39 -18.95
C ARG A 770 -18.30 -13.01 -20.28
N TRP A 771 -18.08 -14.30 -20.28
CA TRP A 771 -17.69 -15.04 -21.49
C TRP A 771 -18.84 -15.11 -22.50
N ARG A 772 -18.53 -14.95 -23.80
CA ARG A 772 -19.45 -15.12 -24.96
C ARG A 772 -18.72 -15.74 -26.14
N ASP A 773 -19.38 -16.65 -26.83
CA ASP A 773 -18.91 -17.19 -28.10
C ASP A 773 -19.46 -16.43 -29.32
N LYS A 774 -20.55 -15.68 -29.10
CA LYS A 774 -21.24 -14.90 -30.12
C LYS A 774 -21.57 -13.50 -29.63
N TYR A 775 -21.55 -12.55 -30.54
CA TYR A 775 -22.10 -11.21 -30.28
C TYR A 775 -23.64 -11.25 -30.13
N ARG A 776 -24.23 -10.18 -29.67
CA ARG A 776 -25.72 -10.03 -29.60
C ARG A 776 -26.39 -10.12 -30.98
N THR A 777 -25.63 -9.83 -32.04
CA THR A 777 -26.07 -10.00 -33.42
C THR A 777 -26.20 -11.47 -33.88
N GLY A 778 -25.75 -12.42 -33.06
CA GLY A 778 -25.67 -13.86 -33.38
C GLY A 778 -24.40 -14.28 -34.12
N LEU A 779 -23.59 -13.32 -34.57
CA LEU A 779 -22.32 -13.57 -35.26
C LEU A 779 -21.28 -14.12 -34.26
N LYS A 780 -20.46 -15.07 -34.75
CA LYS A 780 -19.38 -15.67 -33.93
C LYS A 780 -18.29 -14.64 -33.64
N VAL A 781 -17.78 -14.68 -32.40
CA VAL A 781 -16.59 -13.91 -32.05
C VAL A 781 -15.36 -14.52 -32.67
N ASP A 782 -14.56 -13.69 -33.30
CA ASP A 782 -13.22 -14.04 -33.79
C ASP A 782 -12.19 -13.30 -32.91
N ALA A 783 -11.55 -14.06 -32.04
CA ALA A 783 -10.52 -13.57 -31.08
C ALA A 783 -9.09 -13.90 -31.56
N SER A 784 -8.94 -14.36 -32.79
CA SER A 784 -7.61 -14.69 -33.35
C SER A 784 -6.75 -13.46 -33.56
N GLY A 785 -5.43 -13.66 -33.64
CA GLY A 785 -4.49 -12.58 -33.90
C GLY A 785 -3.05 -13.07 -34.01
N LEU A 786 -2.15 -12.11 -34.16
CA LEU A 786 -0.72 -12.35 -34.26
C LEU A 786 0.00 -11.35 -33.34
N LEU A 787 0.63 -11.84 -32.29
CA LEU A 787 1.41 -11.01 -31.39
C LEU A 787 2.81 -10.77 -31.97
N PHE A 788 3.18 -9.50 -32.12
CA PHE A 788 4.48 -9.05 -32.64
C PHE A 788 4.90 -9.70 -33.99
N GLY A 789 3.94 -10.05 -34.82
CA GLY A 789 4.24 -10.73 -36.10
C GLY A 789 4.88 -12.11 -35.94
N LYS A 790 4.88 -12.71 -34.73
CA LYS A 790 5.58 -13.95 -34.39
C LYS A 790 4.66 -15.04 -33.86
N HIS A 791 3.79 -14.72 -32.94
CA HIS A 791 3.01 -15.69 -32.18
C HIS A 791 1.55 -15.61 -32.57
N ALA A 792 1.12 -16.54 -33.44
CA ALA A 792 -0.28 -16.65 -33.82
C ALA A 792 -1.10 -17.28 -32.69
N PHE A 793 -2.28 -16.74 -32.45
CA PHE A 793 -3.22 -17.25 -31.46
C PHE A 793 -4.65 -17.28 -32.00
N LYS A 794 -5.49 -18.17 -31.47
CA LYS A 794 -6.90 -18.33 -31.91
C LYS A 794 -7.89 -17.77 -30.90
N ASP A 795 -7.48 -17.68 -29.65
CA ASP A 795 -8.30 -17.27 -28.51
C ASP A 795 -7.43 -16.66 -27.40
N VAL A 796 -8.05 -16.31 -26.29
CA VAL A 796 -7.36 -15.69 -25.14
C VAL A 796 -6.32 -16.61 -24.50
N VAL A 797 -6.51 -17.94 -24.54
CA VAL A 797 -5.53 -18.88 -23.96
C VAL A 797 -4.26 -18.88 -24.82
N GLY A 798 -4.42 -18.99 -26.14
CA GLY A 798 -3.31 -18.85 -27.07
C GLY A 798 -2.65 -17.46 -26.99
N PHE A 799 -3.43 -16.41 -26.73
CA PHE A 799 -2.88 -15.07 -26.50
C PHE A 799 -2.01 -15.00 -25.22
N LYS A 800 -2.46 -15.61 -24.12
CA LYS A 800 -1.63 -15.72 -22.92
C LYS A 800 -0.34 -16.49 -23.17
N ASP A 801 -0.42 -17.59 -23.93
CA ASP A 801 0.78 -18.36 -24.33
C ASP A 801 1.74 -17.50 -25.17
N ALA A 802 1.22 -16.70 -26.09
CA ALA A 802 2.01 -15.76 -26.88
C ALA A 802 2.71 -14.70 -26.01
N VAL A 803 2.01 -14.13 -25.01
CA VAL A 803 2.61 -13.18 -24.05
C VAL A 803 3.69 -13.86 -23.20
N LEU A 804 3.44 -15.08 -22.74
CA LEU A 804 4.41 -15.85 -21.95
C LEU A 804 5.62 -16.33 -22.77
N ALA A 805 5.48 -16.51 -24.07
CA ALA A 805 6.62 -16.75 -24.97
C ALA A 805 7.57 -15.53 -25.03
N GLU A 806 7.03 -14.33 -24.82
CA GLU A 806 7.77 -13.06 -24.73
C GLU A 806 7.95 -12.60 -23.25
N LYS A 807 8.14 -13.55 -22.33
CA LYS A 807 8.26 -13.28 -20.87
C LYS A 807 9.31 -12.23 -20.52
N ASP A 808 10.44 -12.20 -21.25
CA ASP A 808 11.53 -11.26 -21.01
C ASP A 808 11.11 -9.83 -21.39
N LEU A 809 10.33 -9.68 -22.45
CA LEU A 809 9.75 -8.39 -22.84
C LEU A 809 8.74 -7.91 -21.80
N PHE A 810 7.87 -8.80 -21.31
CA PHE A 810 6.95 -8.45 -20.20
C PHE A 810 7.71 -8.09 -18.93
N ALA A 811 8.77 -8.83 -18.55
CA ALA A 811 9.59 -8.53 -17.40
C ALA A 811 10.27 -7.14 -17.51
N LYS A 812 10.79 -6.79 -18.67
CA LYS A 812 11.33 -5.44 -18.94
C LYS A 812 10.25 -4.36 -18.83
N ALA A 813 9.08 -4.59 -19.40
CA ALA A 813 7.96 -3.67 -19.33
C ALA A 813 7.50 -3.44 -17.89
N PHE A 814 7.37 -4.52 -17.11
CA PHE A 814 7.05 -4.43 -15.67
C PHE A 814 8.13 -3.69 -14.89
N THR A 815 9.40 -3.94 -15.18
CA THR A 815 10.54 -3.25 -14.57
C THR A 815 10.53 -1.75 -14.92
N LYS A 816 10.17 -1.37 -16.16
CA LYS A 816 9.99 0.06 -16.57
C LYS A 816 8.93 0.74 -15.68
N HIS A 817 7.75 0.11 -15.48
CA HIS A 817 6.71 0.63 -14.60
C HIS A 817 7.20 0.76 -13.15
N LEU A 818 7.81 -0.30 -12.61
CA LEU A 818 8.31 -0.34 -11.24
C LEU A 818 9.39 0.72 -11.00
N LEU A 819 10.35 0.86 -11.91
CA LEU A 819 11.44 1.82 -11.80
C LEU A 819 10.95 3.27 -11.92
N SER A 820 10.00 3.54 -12.84
CA SER A 820 9.37 4.87 -12.95
C SER A 820 8.65 5.26 -11.66
N TYR A 821 7.91 4.32 -11.06
CA TYR A 821 7.25 4.51 -9.78
C TYR A 821 8.27 4.74 -8.64
N ALA A 822 9.32 3.90 -8.56
CA ALA A 822 10.35 3.97 -7.54
C ALA A 822 11.16 5.28 -7.56
N LEU A 823 11.45 5.79 -8.77
CA LEU A 823 12.19 7.04 -8.98
C LEU A 823 11.29 8.28 -8.94
N GLY A 824 9.97 8.13 -9.05
CA GLY A 824 9.00 9.23 -9.08
C GLY A 824 9.20 10.17 -10.26
N ARG A 825 9.60 9.64 -11.42
CA ARG A 825 9.82 10.37 -12.66
C ARG A 825 9.61 9.51 -13.90
N GLU A 826 9.45 10.16 -15.03
CA GLU A 826 9.52 9.46 -16.31
C GLU A 826 10.91 8.90 -16.56
N LEU A 827 10.97 7.72 -17.16
CA LEU A 827 12.22 7.12 -17.60
C LEU A 827 12.63 7.75 -18.93
N THR A 828 13.93 7.88 -19.09
CA THR A 828 14.57 8.37 -20.32
C THR A 828 15.36 7.25 -20.96
N VAL A 829 15.83 7.48 -22.16
CA VAL A 829 16.72 6.56 -22.87
C VAL A 829 17.91 6.07 -22.05
N VAL A 830 18.41 6.90 -21.14
CA VAL A 830 19.55 6.55 -20.24
C VAL A 830 19.17 5.44 -19.25
N ASP A 831 17.90 5.35 -18.86
CA ASP A 831 17.43 4.39 -17.86
C ASP A 831 17.26 2.97 -18.43
N ARG A 832 17.27 2.83 -19.77
CA ARG A 832 17.07 1.55 -20.45
C ARG A 832 18.09 0.49 -20.01
N ILE A 833 19.37 0.88 -19.86
CA ILE A 833 20.41 -0.06 -19.40
C ILE A 833 20.05 -0.62 -18.03
N ALA A 834 19.63 0.24 -17.11
CA ALA A 834 19.22 -0.21 -15.79
C ALA A 834 18.00 -1.14 -15.83
N VAL A 835 17.02 -0.86 -16.69
CA VAL A 835 15.87 -1.74 -16.90
C VAL A 835 16.32 -3.12 -17.41
N ASP A 836 17.21 -3.17 -18.40
CA ASP A 836 17.73 -4.41 -18.97
C ASP A 836 18.54 -5.21 -17.94
N GLU A 837 19.40 -4.54 -17.14
CA GLU A 837 20.22 -5.18 -16.11
C GLU A 837 19.36 -5.73 -14.95
N ILE A 838 18.36 -4.98 -14.49
CA ILE A 838 17.44 -5.41 -13.44
C ILE A 838 16.60 -6.60 -13.91
N ALA A 839 16.03 -6.52 -15.11
CA ALA A 839 15.24 -7.61 -15.69
C ALA A 839 16.08 -8.88 -15.86
N LYS A 840 17.29 -8.74 -16.40
CA LYS A 840 18.22 -9.87 -16.57
C LYS A 840 18.68 -10.48 -15.25
N ALA A 841 18.93 -9.67 -14.23
CA ALA A 841 19.26 -10.17 -12.89
C ALA A 841 18.09 -10.99 -12.32
N SER A 842 16.85 -10.56 -12.57
CA SER A 842 15.63 -11.21 -12.08
C SER A 842 15.29 -12.51 -12.82
N GLU A 843 15.84 -12.74 -14.01
CA GLU A 843 15.65 -13.99 -14.77
C GLU A 843 16.09 -15.21 -13.97
N LYS A 844 17.21 -15.12 -13.24
CA LYS A 844 17.76 -16.20 -12.39
C LYS A 844 16.80 -16.63 -11.30
N ASP A 845 15.96 -15.70 -10.83
CA ASP A 845 14.96 -15.90 -9.81
C ASP A 845 13.57 -16.15 -10.42
N ASN A 846 13.51 -16.50 -11.71
CA ASN A 846 12.27 -16.72 -12.45
C ASN A 846 11.32 -15.50 -12.38
N TYR A 847 11.85 -14.28 -12.41
CA TYR A 847 11.10 -13.03 -12.37
C TYR A 847 10.13 -12.93 -11.19
N LYS A 848 10.50 -13.42 -10.02
CA LYS A 848 9.67 -13.28 -8.82
C LYS A 848 9.56 -11.81 -8.40
N LEU A 849 8.36 -11.40 -8.01
CA LEU A 849 8.04 -9.99 -7.82
C LEU A 849 8.91 -9.30 -6.77
N ARG A 850 9.12 -9.92 -5.59
CA ARG A 850 9.94 -9.32 -4.53
C ARG A 850 11.42 -9.26 -4.91
N ASP A 851 11.89 -10.20 -5.73
CA ASP A 851 13.28 -10.23 -6.19
C ASP A 851 13.51 -9.13 -7.25
N ILE A 852 12.55 -8.84 -8.13
CA ILE A 852 12.60 -7.66 -9.02
C ILE A 852 12.68 -6.36 -8.21
N ILE A 853 11.90 -6.24 -7.13
CA ILE A 853 11.96 -5.07 -6.23
C ILE A 853 13.36 -4.97 -5.58
N LYS A 854 13.92 -6.07 -5.10
CA LYS A 854 15.28 -6.11 -4.52
C LYS A 854 16.33 -5.68 -5.52
N HIS A 855 16.33 -6.27 -6.72
CA HIS A 855 17.26 -5.89 -7.79
C HIS A 855 17.11 -4.42 -8.18
N THR A 856 15.89 -3.87 -8.17
CA THR A 856 15.65 -2.44 -8.42
C THR A 856 16.31 -1.56 -7.35
N VAL A 857 16.18 -1.90 -6.07
CA VAL A 857 16.75 -1.10 -4.97
C VAL A 857 18.27 -1.19 -4.91
N ILE A 858 18.82 -2.38 -5.15
CA ILE A 858 20.27 -2.61 -5.10
C ILE A 858 20.98 -1.96 -6.30
N HIS A 859 20.28 -1.83 -7.42
CA HIS A 859 20.87 -1.26 -8.63
C HIS A 859 21.34 0.20 -8.41
N PRO A 860 22.52 0.59 -8.94
CA PRO A 860 23.08 1.94 -8.75
C PRO A 860 22.14 3.08 -9.14
N ILE A 861 21.22 2.88 -10.09
CA ILE A 861 20.24 3.89 -10.50
C ILE A 861 19.34 4.33 -9.36
N PHE A 862 18.95 3.41 -8.46
CA PHE A 862 18.15 3.74 -7.30
C PHE A 862 18.96 4.48 -6.23
N ASN A 863 20.26 4.22 -6.15
CA ASN A 863 21.16 4.84 -5.17
C ASN A 863 21.89 6.07 -5.72
N GLN A 864 21.48 6.60 -6.90
CA GLN A 864 22.14 7.75 -7.51
C GLN A 864 22.29 8.92 -6.53
N LYS A 865 23.53 9.42 -6.39
CA LYS A 865 23.79 10.68 -5.70
C LYS A 865 23.14 11.81 -6.51
N ILE A 866 22.36 12.66 -5.84
CA ILE A 866 21.90 13.90 -6.44
C ILE A 866 23.17 14.71 -6.74
N LYS A 867 23.64 14.70 -8.00
CA LYS A 867 24.73 15.56 -8.39
C LYS A 867 24.26 17.01 -8.34
N ARG A 868 25.05 17.87 -7.72
CA ARG A 868 24.86 19.32 -7.60
C ARG A 868 24.89 19.98 -8.97
#